data_20d4dfef985213b221fd514a41a94703
#
_entry.id   20d4dfef985213b221fd514a41a94703
#
_cell.length_a   1.000
_cell.length_b   1.000
_cell.length_c   1.000
_cell.angle_alpha   90.00
_cell.angle_beta   90.00
_cell.angle_gamma   90.00
#
_symmetry.space_group_name_H-M   'P 1'
#
loop_
_entity.id
_entity.type
_entity.pdbx_description
1 polymer ?
#
loop_
_entity_poly.entity_id
_entity_poly.type
_entity_poly.pdbx_seq_one_letter_code
_entity_poly.pdbx_strand_id
1 'polypeptide(L)'
;MFKRSTCAAAVAAAFSLAAIPAAMAQTAQDHARTARPAPAGQQNHPGRHYNLQRNTPQAAPASRAAAKHATPRHGAQMVTAANMPTAIDTLTSDVVVLPTYHAQRNASQLTPFEALGSIQPRSQGTPGSFGGLAIRGNALQDTLVLIDGFRVSPASGADFSLLPMAYGSRTEILRGPASGVYGQNAGGGVVQYLSDRAGPKTRVSGEAGIGGRGYMQMRGRVSGGNEQITGTLDVGRERGDGFDATARDYPGHQDDQDSWKRDNLSGRLDARLSTATNVTVVAMRNTVNADFDGTYGGNTALAAKKRLELTGLRADHQLSPNTRLDAKFGQSSISNTWNYTNNVATWDKTRLREYGLGATQQVTPEVLARVGAERLEESYDTTGLSSPTRTTHALTGNAVGEYGPHQLNVALRLDDSNRYKKTFSHQVGYGYRLADNLRVVGNLNTGYRMPDLADYYASPENARLKQQRNQTVDAGAYWQPDQATYAKAIVYRSRVRDRLTTIGDCTGAANCAITNVGRATITGIALSLGQENAPGQLVEGLSWQANLDLVNPKNSATGRVLPHVAKRTVSAQVDYSFDEYSVGADVVLNNRHFSDEANQRRVGGGLLVNLRSSWRVSPELTAHADVYNLGNRSNASWRYYNQQPRTVMLGVSYSPR
;
A
#
# COMPACT_ATOMS: atom_id res chain seq x y z
N MET A 1 17.39 9.93 -37.13
CA MET A 1 17.04 8.59 -37.62
C MET A 1 17.87 7.56 -36.89
N PHE A 2 17.41 7.09 -35.72
CA PHE A 2 17.99 5.92 -35.05
C PHE A 2 16.87 5.03 -34.56
N LYS A 3 16.99 3.73 -34.85
CA LYS A 3 15.97 2.67 -34.86
C LYS A 3 15.28 2.44 -33.53
N ARG A 4 13.95 2.52 -33.54
CA ARG A 4 13.01 2.20 -32.45
C ARG A 4 12.64 0.69 -32.36
N SER A 5 13.57 -0.24 -32.52
CA SER A 5 13.20 -1.66 -32.68
C SER A 5 13.80 -2.65 -31.70
N THR A 6 14.58 -2.25 -30.70
CA THR A 6 15.27 -3.20 -29.81
C THR A 6 14.68 -3.35 -28.40
N CYS A 7 13.84 -2.43 -27.92
CA CYS A 7 13.20 -2.59 -26.61
C CYS A 7 11.89 -3.39 -26.62
N ALA A 8 11.21 -3.49 -27.76
CA ALA A 8 9.97 -4.25 -27.87
C ALA A 8 10.19 -5.78 -27.89
N ALA A 9 11.37 -6.23 -28.33
CA ALA A 9 11.70 -7.65 -28.42
C ALA A 9 11.96 -8.32 -27.06
N ALA A 10 12.49 -7.58 -26.06
CA ALA A 10 12.76 -8.12 -24.73
C ALA A 10 11.47 -8.33 -23.90
N VAL A 11 10.47 -7.51 -24.13
CA VAL A 11 9.16 -7.63 -23.46
C VAL A 11 8.32 -8.73 -24.12
N ALA A 12 8.42 -8.91 -25.42
CA ALA A 12 7.75 -10.01 -26.13
C ALA A 12 8.33 -11.39 -25.77
N ALA A 13 9.63 -11.49 -25.47
CA ALA A 13 10.27 -12.74 -25.04
C ALA A 13 9.80 -13.20 -23.64
N ALA A 14 9.45 -12.27 -22.73
CA ALA A 14 8.91 -12.61 -21.41
C ALA A 14 7.47 -13.14 -21.46
N PHE A 15 6.70 -12.79 -22.50
CA PHE A 15 5.32 -13.25 -22.68
C PHE A 15 5.19 -14.49 -23.57
N SER A 16 6.21 -14.86 -24.37
CA SER A 16 6.21 -16.07 -25.19
C SER A 16 6.59 -17.35 -24.40
N LEU A 17 7.05 -17.24 -23.17
CA LEU A 17 7.33 -18.39 -22.26
C LEU A 17 6.06 -19.00 -21.64
N ALA A 18 4.88 -18.47 -21.91
CA ALA A 18 3.60 -19.05 -21.47
C ALA A 18 3.13 -20.27 -22.31
N ALA A 19 3.90 -20.72 -23.28
CA ALA A 19 3.57 -21.84 -24.17
C ALA A 19 4.35 -23.13 -23.91
N ILE A 20 4.94 -23.32 -22.71
CA ILE A 20 5.62 -24.56 -22.36
C ILE A 20 4.91 -25.24 -21.17
N PRO A 21 3.85 -26.03 -21.40
CA PRO A 21 3.44 -26.99 -20.37
C PRO A 21 3.31 -28.44 -20.80
N ALA A 22 3.62 -28.83 -22.04
CA ALA A 22 3.33 -30.20 -22.46
C ALA A 22 4.54 -31.18 -22.49
N ALA A 23 5.78 -30.70 -22.37
CA ALA A 23 6.96 -31.55 -22.53
C ALA A 23 7.62 -32.01 -21.20
N MET A 24 7.24 -31.46 -20.04
CA MET A 24 7.84 -31.85 -18.75
C MET A 24 7.01 -32.84 -17.92
N ALA A 25 5.83 -33.23 -18.37
CA ALA A 25 4.99 -34.20 -17.66
C ALA A 25 5.32 -35.67 -17.96
N GLN A 26 6.19 -35.97 -18.92
CA GLN A 26 6.51 -37.35 -19.33
C GLN A 26 7.78 -37.94 -18.74
N THR A 27 8.63 -37.18 -18.06
CA THR A 27 9.87 -37.69 -17.45
C THR A 27 9.77 -38.00 -15.95
N ALA A 28 8.62 -37.86 -15.33
CA ALA A 28 8.42 -38.10 -13.90
C ALA A 28 7.86 -39.50 -13.56
N GLN A 29 7.61 -40.38 -14.57
CA GLN A 29 7.01 -41.71 -14.32
C GLN A 29 7.98 -42.89 -14.24
N ASP A 30 9.28 -42.73 -14.49
CA ASP A 30 10.19 -43.85 -14.60
C ASP A 30 11.15 -44.11 -13.41
N HIS A 31 11.01 -43.42 -12.29
CA HIS A 31 11.88 -43.66 -11.10
C HIS A 31 11.15 -43.99 -9.79
N ALA A 32 9.97 -44.60 -9.85
CA ALA A 32 9.28 -45.09 -8.66
C ALA A 32 9.32 -46.63 -8.56
N ARG A 33 10.51 -47.22 -8.42
CA ARG A 33 10.68 -48.60 -7.89
C ARG A 33 12.05 -48.74 -7.22
N THR A 34 11.97 -49.08 -5.94
CA THR A 34 12.99 -49.59 -5.02
C THR A 34 13.43 -48.63 -3.91
N ALA A 35 12.78 -48.76 -2.75
CA ALA A 35 13.42 -48.74 -1.45
C ALA A 35 12.46 -49.29 -0.36
N ARG A 36 12.94 -50.30 0.35
CA ARG A 36 12.30 -51.03 1.47
C ARG A 36 12.18 -50.17 2.74
N PRO A 37 11.24 -50.49 3.65
CA PRO A 37 11.00 -49.70 4.87
C PRO A 37 11.95 -50.12 6.00
N ALA A 38 12.34 -49.19 6.85
CA ALA A 38 12.95 -49.40 8.15
C ALA A 38 12.06 -48.80 9.28
N PRO A 39 12.19 -49.24 10.53
CA PRO A 39 11.06 -49.48 11.42
C PRO A 39 10.64 -48.31 12.30
N ALA A 40 9.44 -48.45 12.84
CA ALA A 40 8.74 -47.53 13.74
C ALA A 40 9.52 -47.23 15.03
N GLY A 41 9.54 -45.96 15.42
CA GLY A 41 10.03 -45.49 16.71
C GLY A 41 9.34 -44.19 17.12
N GLN A 42 8.44 -44.34 18.09
CA GLN A 42 7.92 -43.35 19.07
C GLN A 42 7.25 -42.06 18.58
N GLN A 43 5.96 -42.03 18.87
CA GLN A 43 5.08 -40.90 18.90
C GLN A 43 5.57 -39.85 19.90
N ASN A 44 5.77 -38.63 19.42
CA ASN A 44 5.60 -37.44 20.21
C ASN A 44 4.80 -36.45 19.35
N HIS A 45 3.58 -36.19 19.79
CA HIS A 45 2.75 -35.13 19.24
C HIS A 45 3.36 -33.76 19.60
N PRO A 46 3.76 -32.92 18.63
CA PRO A 46 3.81 -31.50 18.87
C PRO A 46 2.55 -30.89 18.24
N GLY A 47 1.77 -30.22 19.07
CA GLY A 47 0.76 -29.29 18.61
C GLY A 47 1.39 -28.33 17.59
N ARG A 48 0.92 -28.39 16.35
CA ARG A 48 1.39 -27.49 15.28
C ARG A 48 0.66 -26.17 15.43
N HIS A 49 1.32 -25.28 16.14
CA HIS A 49 1.01 -23.86 16.10
C HIS A 49 1.12 -23.33 14.67
N TYR A 50 0.19 -22.43 14.29
CA TYR A 50 0.38 -21.58 13.14
C TYR A 50 1.66 -20.78 13.34
N ASN A 51 2.75 -21.30 12.82
CA ASN A 51 3.93 -20.51 12.59
C ASN A 51 3.53 -19.47 11.54
N LEU A 52 3.37 -18.22 11.97
CA LEU A 52 3.59 -17.08 11.10
C LEU A 52 4.98 -17.28 10.52
N GLN A 53 5.06 -18.01 9.37
CA GLN A 53 6.33 -18.15 8.68
C GLN A 53 6.79 -16.73 8.40
N ARG A 54 7.72 -16.28 9.21
CA ARG A 54 8.60 -15.18 8.93
C ARG A 54 9.27 -15.48 7.59
N ASN A 55 8.64 -15.16 6.48
CA ASN A 55 9.34 -14.99 5.23
C ASN A 55 10.19 -13.72 5.38
N THR A 56 11.25 -13.84 6.17
CA THR A 56 12.36 -12.91 6.06
C THR A 56 12.79 -12.96 4.59
N PRO A 57 12.86 -11.81 3.90
CA PRO A 57 13.62 -11.76 2.67
C PRO A 57 14.99 -12.30 3.05
N GLN A 58 15.41 -13.41 2.48
CA GLN A 58 16.80 -13.80 2.56
C GLN A 58 17.58 -12.64 1.95
N ALA A 59 18.10 -11.76 2.81
CA ALA A 59 19.12 -10.84 2.40
C ALA A 59 20.17 -11.67 1.67
N ALA A 60 20.61 -11.23 0.51
CA ALA A 60 21.81 -11.78 -0.12
C ALA A 60 22.85 -11.94 0.98
N PRO A 61 23.59 -13.05 1.07
CA PRO A 61 24.43 -13.37 2.21
C PRO A 61 25.37 -12.19 2.47
N ALA A 62 25.02 -11.36 3.43
CA ALA A 62 25.95 -10.41 4.02
C ALA A 62 27.07 -11.28 4.59
N SER A 63 28.29 -11.01 4.18
CA SER A 63 29.44 -11.79 4.56
C SER A 63 29.43 -12.07 6.07
N ARG A 64 29.53 -13.31 6.46
CA ARG A 64 29.55 -13.80 7.85
C ARG A 64 30.60 -13.13 8.77
N ALA A 65 31.44 -12.27 8.23
CA ALA A 65 32.53 -11.61 8.95
C ALA A 65 32.11 -10.35 9.74
N ALA A 66 31.01 -9.64 9.35
CA ALA A 66 30.56 -8.43 10.04
C ALA A 66 29.60 -8.68 11.23
N ALA A 67 29.18 -9.94 11.44
CA ALA A 67 28.12 -10.27 12.40
C ALA A 67 28.62 -10.60 13.83
N LYS A 68 29.87 -10.36 14.18
CA LYS A 68 30.41 -10.84 15.47
C LYS A 68 30.11 -9.97 16.70
N HIS A 69 29.48 -8.79 16.56
CA HIS A 69 29.18 -7.94 17.72
C HIS A 69 27.75 -7.37 17.80
N ALA A 70 26.92 -7.60 16.81
CA ALA A 70 25.48 -7.37 16.93
C ALA A 70 24.81 -8.75 16.85
N THR A 71 24.50 -9.35 17.98
CA THR A 71 23.57 -10.47 18.04
C THR A 71 22.28 -9.97 17.41
N PRO A 72 21.82 -10.48 16.24
CA PRO A 72 20.52 -10.11 15.74
C PRO A 72 19.55 -10.54 16.83
N ARG A 73 18.85 -9.59 17.44
CA ARG A 73 17.74 -9.91 18.31
C ARG A 73 16.79 -10.76 17.49
N HIS A 74 16.46 -11.93 17.96
CA HIS A 74 15.58 -12.87 17.27
C HIS A 74 14.30 -12.12 16.86
N GLY A 75 14.15 -11.84 15.55
CA GLY A 75 12.91 -11.43 14.97
C GLY A 75 12.75 -10.00 14.46
N ALA A 76 13.81 -9.22 14.32
CA ALA A 76 13.68 -7.88 13.69
C ALA A 76 13.16 -8.02 12.24
N GLN A 77 11.93 -7.56 12.00
CA GLN A 77 11.34 -7.55 10.67
C GLN A 77 12.06 -6.50 9.81
N MET A 78 12.62 -6.95 8.67
CA MET A 78 13.27 -6.05 7.71
C MET A 78 12.22 -5.31 6.89
N VAL A 79 12.33 -3.99 6.80
CA VAL A 79 11.46 -3.11 6.02
C VAL A 79 12.26 -2.25 5.06
N THR A 80 11.58 -1.63 4.10
CA THR A 80 12.19 -0.79 3.06
C THR A 80 11.88 0.70 3.24
N ALA A 81 11.34 1.07 4.38
CA ALA A 81 10.87 2.43 4.68
C ALA A 81 11.96 3.52 4.62
N ALA A 82 13.25 3.15 4.71
CA ALA A 82 14.39 4.06 4.53
C ALA A 82 14.97 4.03 3.09
N ASN A 83 14.27 3.45 2.12
CA ASN A 83 14.76 3.13 0.76
C ASN A 83 15.99 2.20 0.75
N MET A 84 16.18 1.45 1.81
CA MET A 84 17.17 0.37 2.00
C MET A 84 16.61 -0.64 3.00
N PRO A 85 17.00 -1.93 2.87
CA PRO A 85 16.58 -2.95 3.83
C PRO A 85 17.10 -2.60 5.23
N THR A 86 16.18 -2.35 6.16
CA THR A 86 16.49 -1.89 7.52
C THR A 86 15.60 -2.63 8.51
N ALA A 87 16.13 -2.99 9.66
CA ALA A 87 15.32 -3.57 10.73
C ALA A 87 14.33 -2.52 11.27
N ILE A 88 13.08 -2.91 11.46
CA ILE A 88 12.01 -1.98 11.86
C ILE A 88 12.28 -1.32 13.22
N ASP A 89 12.95 -2.04 14.11
CA ASP A 89 13.31 -1.57 15.46
C ASP A 89 14.48 -0.57 15.47
N THR A 90 15.22 -0.42 14.37
CA THR A 90 16.26 0.62 14.22
C THR A 90 15.69 1.91 13.60
N LEU A 91 14.45 1.88 13.11
CA LEU A 91 13.78 3.06 12.56
C LEU A 91 13.14 3.89 13.67
N THR A 92 13.35 5.20 13.61
CA THR A 92 12.64 6.18 14.45
C THR A 92 11.23 6.49 13.90
N SER A 93 11.01 6.22 12.62
CA SER A 93 9.74 6.46 11.93
C SER A 93 8.68 5.43 12.31
N ASP A 94 7.43 5.86 12.27
CA ASP A 94 6.26 5.02 12.56
C ASP A 94 5.90 4.16 11.35
N VAL A 95 6.34 2.91 11.35
CA VAL A 95 6.07 1.91 10.30
C VAL A 95 5.11 0.84 10.82
N VAL A 96 4.17 0.43 9.98
CA VAL A 96 3.28 -0.72 10.19
C VAL A 96 3.47 -1.69 9.04
N VAL A 97 3.48 -2.96 9.33
CA VAL A 97 3.54 -4.03 8.33
C VAL A 97 2.29 -4.88 8.42
N LEU A 98 1.57 -4.98 7.30
CA LEU A 98 0.41 -5.85 7.16
C LEU A 98 0.80 -7.08 6.35
N PRO A 99 0.63 -8.28 6.90
CA PRO A 99 0.71 -9.52 6.12
C PRO A 99 -0.41 -9.60 5.09
N THR A 100 -0.13 -10.20 3.95
CA THR A 100 -1.09 -10.30 2.83
C THR A 100 -2.35 -11.08 3.17
N TYR A 101 -2.30 -12.05 4.10
CA TYR A 101 -3.48 -12.82 4.46
C TYR A 101 -4.63 -11.95 5.03
N HIS A 102 -4.31 -10.81 5.64
CA HIS A 102 -5.32 -9.82 6.05
C HIS A 102 -6.00 -9.15 4.86
N ALA A 103 -5.36 -9.11 3.70
CA ALA A 103 -5.90 -8.47 2.49
C ALA A 103 -6.72 -9.42 1.61
N GLN A 104 -6.60 -10.73 1.79
CA GLN A 104 -7.12 -11.72 0.85
C GLN A 104 -8.64 -11.91 0.89
N ARG A 105 -9.31 -11.58 1.99
CA ARG A 105 -10.71 -11.93 2.26
C ARG A 105 -11.57 -10.72 2.56
N ASN A 106 -11.41 -9.66 1.80
CA ASN A 106 -12.08 -8.40 2.09
C ASN A 106 -13.03 -8.00 0.96
N ALA A 107 -14.16 -7.46 1.34
CA ALA A 107 -15.16 -6.96 0.39
C ALA A 107 -14.67 -5.74 -0.41
N SER A 108 -13.59 -5.10 0.04
CA SER A 108 -12.99 -3.91 -0.59
C SER A 108 -11.48 -3.87 -0.34
N GLN A 109 -10.70 -3.27 -1.25
CA GLN A 109 -9.26 -3.01 -1.08
C GLN A 109 -8.94 -2.12 0.13
N LEU A 110 -9.91 -1.36 0.61
CA LEU A 110 -9.74 -0.47 1.76
C LEU A 110 -9.95 -1.16 3.10
N THR A 111 -10.68 -2.29 3.13
CA THR A 111 -11.01 -3.02 4.36
C THR A 111 -9.79 -3.38 5.20
N PRO A 112 -8.64 -3.84 4.66
CA PRO A 112 -7.46 -4.15 5.46
C PRO A 112 -6.89 -2.96 6.24
N PHE A 113 -7.22 -1.75 5.83
CA PHE A 113 -6.74 -0.51 6.44
C PHE A 113 -7.72 0.10 7.45
N GLU A 114 -8.97 -0.39 7.50
CA GLU A 114 -10.03 0.21 8.34
C GLU A 114 -9.71 0.12 9.84
N ALA A 115 -9.15 -0.99 10.28
CA ALA A 115 -8.80 -1.20 11.67
C ALA A 115 -7.39 -0.73 12.07
N LEU A 116 -6.66 -0.09 11.14
CA LEU A 116 -5.32 0.43 11.44
C LEU A 116 -5.38 1.83 12.02
N GLY A 117 -4.65 2.05 13.11
CA GLY A 117 -4.53 3.37 13.73
C GLY A 117 -3.90 4.40 12.79
N SER A 118 -4.36 5.66 12.90
CA SER A 118 -3.89 6.82 12.14
C SER A 118 -4.11 6.76 10.62
N ILE A 119 -4.96 5.84 10.16
CA ILE A 119 -5.34 5.68 8.75
C ILE A 119 -6.86 5.79 8.65
N GLN A 120 -7.32 6.60 7.71
CA GLN A 120 -8.74 6.79 7.41
C GLN A 120 -9.00 6.45 5.94
N PRO A 121 -9.50 5.24 5.64
CA PRO A 121 -9.96 4.86 4.33
C PRO A 121 -11.16 5.72 3.90
N ARG A 122 -11.21 6.08 2.62
CA ARG A 122 -12.32 6.83 2.03
C ARG A 122 -12.69 6.23 0.69
N SER A 123 -13.96 5.99 0.44
CA SER A 123 -14.49 5.49 -0.83
C SER A 123 -15.70 6.29 -1.30
N GLN A 124 -15.91 6.29 -2.59
CA GLN A 124 -17.03 6.91 -3.29
C GLN A 124 -17.95 5.81 -3.84
N GLY A 125 -18.62 5.05 -2.96
CA GLY A 125 -19.56 4.00 -3.36
C GLY A 125 -18.95 2.60 -3.39
N THR A 126 -19.18 1.86 -4.47
CA THR A 126 -18.83 0.45 -4.61
C THR A 126 -17.32 0.18 -4.65
N PRO A 127 -16.87 -1.08 -4.47
CA PRO A 127 -15.45 -1.43 -4.55
C PRO A 127 -14.78 -1.13 -5.89
N GLY A 128 -15.56 -0.92 -6.97
CA GLY A 128 -15.07 -0.47 -8.27
C GLY A 128 -14.88 1.04 -8.40
N SER A 129 -15.48 1.82 -7.51
CA SER A 129 -15.40 3.28 -7.49
C SER A 129 -14.06 3.77 -6.92
N PHE A 130 -13.87 5.10 -6.90
CA PHE A 130 -12.67 5.71 -6.35
C PHE A 130 -12.52 5.44 -4.85
N GLY A 131 -11.31 5.09 -4.43
CA GLY A 131 -10.96 4.94 -3.03
C GLY A 131 -9.53 5.36 -2.73
N GLY A 132 -9.26 5.77 -1.49
CA GLY A 132 -7.94 6.19 -1.06
C GLY A 132 -7.73 6.15 0.44
N LEU A 133 -6.51 6.40 0.89
CA LEU A 133 -6.13 6.42 2.30
C LEU A 133 -5.65 7.80 2.72
N ALA A 134 -6.24 8.36 3.76
CA ALA A 134 -5.75 9.54 4.45
C ALA A 134 -4.98 9.14 5.70
N ILE A 135 -3.72 9.54 5.81
CA ILE A 135 -2.83 9.20 6.92
C ILE A 135 -2.66 10.41 7.83
N ARG A 136 -2.85 10.23 9.16
CA ARG A 136 -2.70 11.29 10.18
C ARG A 136 -3.50 12.57 9.85
N GLY A 137 -4.68 12.44 9.22
CA GLY A 137 -5.56 13.57 8.88
C GLY A 137 -5.10 14.42 7.69
N ASN A 138 -4.11 13.98 6.91
CA ASN A 138 -3.73 14.60 5.64
C ASN A 138 -4.72 14.26 4.52
N ALA A 139 -4.57 14.86 3.34
CA ALA A 139 -5.38 14.55 2.18
C ALA A 139 -5.01 13.17 1.58
N LEU A 140 -5.91 12.57 0.80
CA LEU A 140 -5.65 11.31 0.10
C LEU A 140 -4.44 11.42 -0.85
N GLN A 141 -4.30 12.56 -1.51
CA GLN A 141 -3.22 12.86 -2.45
C GLN A 141 -1.85 13.05 -1.77
N ASP A 142 -1.82 13.19 -0.44
CA ASP A 142 -0.59 13.25 0.36
C ASP A 142 -0.05 11.83 0.70
N THR A 143 -0.73 10.77 0.25
CA THR A 143 -0.32 9.38 0.44
C THR A 143 0.31 8.84 -0.85
N LEU A 144 1.60 8.57 -0.80
CA LEU A 144 2.34 7.94 -1.90
C LEU A 144 2.11 6.43 -1.88
N VAL A 145 1.83 5.85 -3.06
CA VAL A 145 1.73 4.39 -3.22
C VAL A 145 2.83 3.86 -4.12
N LEU A 146 3.48 2.81 -3.65
CA LEU A 146 4.53 2.09 -4.36
C LEU A 146 4.16 0.60 -4.48
N ILE A 147 4.62 -0.04 -5.56
CA ILE A 147 4.59 -1.49 -5.75
C ILE A 147 6.02 -1.92 -6.06
N ASP A 148 6.60 -2.78 -5.22
CA ASP A 148 8.01 -3.22 -5.28
C ASP A 148 9.03 -2.07 -5.42
N GLY A 149 8.74 -0.91 -4.82
CA GLY A 149 9.56 0.30 -4.89
C GLY A 149 9.33 1.15 -6.13
N PHE A 150 8.40 0.79 -7.01
CA PHE A 150 7.99 1.57 -8.18
C PHE A 150 6.74 2.40 -7.89
N ARG A 151 6.78 3.66 -8.27
CA ARG A 151 5.71 4.61 -8.05
C ARG A 151 4.50 4.31 -8.94
N VAL A 152 3.32 4.22 -8.34
CA VAL A 152 2.04 4.03 -9.06
C VAL A 152 1.02 5.13 -8.80
N SER A 153 1.29 6.05 -7.87
CA SER A 153 0.41 7.19 -7.60
C SER A 153 0.91 8.45 -8.30
N PRO A 154 0.10 9.06 -9.18
CA PRO A 154 0.34 10.40 -9.73
C PRO A 154 0.12 11.48 -8.66
N ALA A 155 0.26 12.75 -9.05
CA ALA A 155 0.02 13.88 -8.15
C ALA A 155 -1.45 13.98 -7.70
N SER A 156 -2.39 13.45 -8.48
CA SER A 156 -3.82 13.29 -8.11
C SER A 156 -4.06 12.30 -6.96
N GLY A 157 -3.05 11.51 -6.61
CA GLY A 157 -3.17 10.45 -5.61
C GLY A 157 -3.42 9.07 -6.24
N ALA A 158 -3.39 8.03 -5.43
CA ALA A 158 -3.68 6.67 -5.88
C ALA A 158 -5.18 6.37 -5.78
N ASP A 159 -5.72 5.75 -6.82
CA ASP A 159 -7.03 5.09 -6.75
C ASP A 159 -6.85 3.64 -6.28
N PHE A 160 -7.25 3.38 -5.04
CA PHE A 160 -7.12 2.04 -4.43
C PHE A 160 -8.01 1.00 -5.09
N SER A 161 -9.06 1.39 -5.82
CA SER A 161 -9.85 0.44 -6.60
C SER A 161 -9.03 -0.26 -7.69
N LEU A 162 -7.95 0.38 -8.15
CA LEU A 162 -7.02 -0.14 -9.15
C LEU A 162 -5.86 -0.97 -8.55
N LEU A 163 -5.70 -0.98 -7.22
CA LEU A 163 -4.64 -1.76 -6.59
C LEU A 163 -5.08 -3.22 -6.41
N PRO A 164 -4.15 -4.18 -6.51
CA PRO A 164 -4.49 -5.59 -6.34
C PRO A 164 -4.80 -5.90 -4.87
N MET A 165 -5.87 -6.66 -4.60
CA MET A 165 -6.24 -7.03 -3.23
C MET A 165 -5.24 -7.97 -2.55
N ALA A 166 -4.62 -8.87 -3.29
CA ALA A 166 -3.72 -9.89 -2.75
C ALA A 166 -2.37 -9.88 -3.47
N TYR A 167 -1.85 -8.69 -3.74
CA TYR A 167 -0.51 -8.58 -4.29
C TYR A 167 0.52 -8.63 -3.16
N GLY A 168 1.44 -9.57 -3.30
CA GLY A 168 2.63 -9.59 -2.47
C GLY A 168 2.54 -10.38 -1.16
N SER A 169 3.63 -10.34 -0.42
CA SER A 169 3.81 -10.96 0.88
C SER A 169 3.37 -10.06 2.02
N ARG A 170 3.48 -8.74 1.81
CA ARG A 170 3.15 -7.75 2.83
C ARG A 170 2.94 -6.37 2.25
N THR A 171 2.26 -5.53 3.01
CA THR A 171 2.15 -4.09 2.78
C THR A 171 2.86 -3.35 3.91
N GLU A 172 3.82 -2.49 3.58
CA GLU A 172 4.50 -1.60 4.52
C GLU A 172 3.84 -0.23 4.46
N ILE A 173 3.51 0.33 5.62
CA ILE A 173 2.86 1.64 5.74
C ILE A 173 3.73 2.52 6.62
N LEU A 174 4.30 3.57 6.04
CA LEU A 174 5.01 4.61 6.75
C LEU A 174 4.04 5.76 7.05
N ARG A 175 3.80 6.03 8.33
CA ARG A 175 2.86 7.06 8.79
C ARG A 175 3.59 8.34 9.16
N GLY A 176 3.28 9.42 8.44
CA GLY A 176 3.93 10.71 8.55
C GLY A 176 4.73 11.10 7.30
N PRO A 177 5.16 12.37 7.18
CA PRO A 177 5.87 12.85 5.99
C PRO A 177 7.17 12.08 5.74
N ALA A 178 7.40 11.71 4.49
CA ALA A 178 8.55 10.92 4.05
C ALA A 178 9.17 11.44 2.74
N SER A 179 8.99 12.73 2.41
CA SER A 179 9.56 13.27 1.18
C SER A 179 11.08 13.37 1.19
N GLY A 180 11.71 13.34 2.37
CA GLY A 180 13.18 13.20 2.48
C GLY A 180 13.72 11.92 1.87
N VAL A 181 12.91 10.84 1.87
CA VAL A 181 13.23 9.54 1.27
C VAL A 181 12.64 9.41 -0.13
N TYR A 182 11.35 9.71 -0.28
CA TYR A 182 10.56 9.34 -1.46
C TYR A 182 10.16 10.51 -2.36
N GLY A 183 10.39 11.76 -1.97
CA GLY A 183 10.04 12.94 -2.77
C GLY A 183 8.55 13.29 -2.76
N GLN A 184 8.05 13.74 -3.91
CA GLN A 184 6.68 14.26 -4.04
C GLN A 184 5.59 13.27 -3.61
N ASN A 185 4.48 13.81 -3.09
CA ASN A 185 3.26 13.12 -2.66
C ASN A 185 3.41 12.24 -1.40
N ALA A 186 4.57 12.27 -0.73
CA ALA A 186 4.79 11.59 0.54
C ALA A 186 4.58 12.53 1.75
N GLY A 187 3.63 13.46 1.67
CA GLY A 187 3.34 14.45 2.69
C GLY A 187 2.57 13.91 3.90
N GLY A 188 1.74 12.89 3.71
CA GLY A 188 0.99 12.19 4.76
C GLY A 188 1.60 10.86 5.15
N GLY A 189 2.20 10.17 4.19
CA GLY A 189 2.81 8.85 4.38
C GLY A 189 3.05 8.11 3.09
N VAL A 190 3.47 6.86 3.23
CA VAL A 190 3.76 5.95 2.10
C VAL A 190 3.12 4.60 2.36
N VAL A 191 2.48 4.04 1.33
CA VAL A 191 1.99 2.66 1.32
C VAL A 191 2.77 1.90 0.26
N GLN A 192 3.47 0.85 0.65
CA GLN A 192 4.27 0.04 -0.24
C GLN A 192 3.81 -1.40 -0.23
N TYR A 193 3.37 -1.88 -1.38
CA TYR A 193 3.07 -3.28 -1.63
C TYR A 193 4.33 -4.01 -2.08
N LEU A 194 4.64 -5.13 -1.46
CA LEU A 194 5.82 -5.93 -1.78
C LEU A 194 5.39 -7.32 -2.23
N SER A 195 5.80 -7.71 -3.44
CA SER A 195 5.51 -9.03 -3.97
C SER A 195 6.36 -10.12 -3.30
N ASP A 196 5.82 -11.34 -3.27
CA ASP A 196 6.56 -12.52 -2.84
C ASP A 196 7.69 -12.84 -3.82
N ARG A 197 8.83 -13.23 -3.28
CA ARG A 197 9.88 -13.87 -4.05
C ARG A 197 9.61 -15.37 -4.13
N ALA A 198 9.62 -15.91 -5.33
CA ALA A 198 9.51 -17.36 -5.51
C ALA A 198 10.75 -18.08 -4.98
N GLY A 199 10.53 -19.24 -4.38
CA GLY A 199 11.60 -20.22 -4.18
C GLY A 199 11.82 -21.09 -5.43
N PRO A 200 12.81 -22.00 -5.43
CA PRO A 200 13.10 -22.85 -6.58
C PRO A 200 12.01 -23.91 -6.83
N LYS A 201 11.24 -24.29 -5.82
CA LYS A 201 10.15 -25.27 -5.95
C LYS A 201 8.92 -24.64 -6.58
N THR A 202 8.34 -25.29 -7.58
CA THR A 202 7.07 -24.86 -8.17
C THR A 202 5.94 -25.05 -7.16
N ARG A 203 5.14 -23.99 -6.98
CA ARG A 203 3.94 -23.99 -6.15
C ARG A 203 2.79 -23.38 -6.95
N VAL A 204 1.62 -23.99 -6.83
CA VAL A 204 0.38 -23.48 -7.43
C VAL A 204 -0.58 -23.26 -6.27
N SER A 205 -1.10 -22.05 -6.12
CA SER A 205 -2.10 -21.72 -5.11
C SER A 205 -3.29 -21.02 -5.77
N GLY A 206 -4.43 -21.06 -5.13
CA GLY A 206 -5.62 -20.43 -5.66
C GLY A 206 -6.64 -20.14 -4.58
N GLU A 207 -7.58 -19.27 -4.93
CA GLU A 207 -8.67 -18.85 -4.06
C GLU A 207 -9.91 -18.64 -4.90
N ALA A 208 -11.06 -19.09 -4.39
CA ALA A 208 -12.37 -18.83 -4.97
C ALA A 208 -13.34 -18.43 -3.86
N GLY A 209 -14.22 -17.46 -4.14
CA GLY A 209 -15.20 -16.99 -3.17
C GLY A 209 -16.45 -16.46 -3.87
N ILE A 210 -17.55 -16.53 -3.12
CA ILE A 210 -18.85 -15.97 -3.49
C ILE A 210 -19.41 -15.18 -2.31
N GLY A 211 -20.33 -14.28 -2.58
CA GLY A 211 -20.95 -13.50 -1.50
C GLY A 211 -22.26 -12.85 -1.91
N GLY A 212 -22.81 -12.12 -0.97
CA GLY A 212 -24.03 -11.33 -1.22
C GLY A 212 -23.82 -10.32 -2.34
N ARG A 213 -24.89 -9.90 -3.00
CA ARG A 213 -24.91 -8.92 -4.10
C ARG A 213 -24.04 -9.34 -5.29
N GLY A 214 -24.16 -10.61 -5.72
CA GLY A 214 -23.45 -11.14 -6.87
C GLY A 214 -21.92 -11.14 -6.73
N TYR A 215 -21.38 -10.97 -5.51
CA TYR A 215 -19.93 -10.99 -5.30
C TYR A 215 -19.35 -12.36 -5.68
N MET A 216 -18.32 -12.35 -6.50
CA MET A 216 -17.55 -13.51 -6.90
C MET A 216 -16.09 -13.10 -7.02
N GLN A 217 -15.19 -13.94 -6.51
CA GLN A 217 -13.76 -13.80 -6.76
C GLN A 217 -13.13 -15.13 -7.15
N MET A 218 -12.14 -15.08 -8.03
CA MET A 218 -11.27 -16.19 -8.38
C MET A 218 -9.85 -15.65 -8.54
N ARG A 219 -8.88 -16.35 -7.94
CA ARG A 219 -7.46 -16.02 -8.06
C ARG A 219 -6.65 -17.27 -8.20
N GLY A 220 -5.57 -17.16 -8.96
CA GLY A 220 -4.58 -18.21 -9.11
C GLY A 220 -3.19 -17.62 -9.09
N ARG A 221 -2.25 -18.32 -8.47
CA ARG A 221 -0.83 -17.99 -8.45
C ARG A 221 -0.02 -19.21 -8.80
N VAL A 222 0.96 -19.02 -9.66
CA VAL A 222 2.04 -19.96 -9.92
C VAL A 222 3.35 -19.29 -9.54
N SER A 223 4.18 -19.97 -8.78
CA SER A 223 5.51 -19.49 -8.40
C SER A 223 6.51 -20.63 -8.44
N GLY A 224 7.77 -20.35 -8.78
CA GLY A 224 8.82 -21.38 -8.83
C GLY A 224 9.99 -20.96 -9.70
N GLY A 225 10.87 -21.92 -10.01
CA GLY A 225 12.02 -21.70 -10.87
C GLY A 225 13.18 -22.62 -10.53
N ASN A 226 14.37 -22.05 -10.55
CA ASN A 226 15.61 -22.72 -10.15
C ASN A 226 16.50 -21.76 -9.34
N GLU A 227 17.73 -22.14 -9.05
CA GLU A 227 18.66 -21.30 -8.25
C GLU A 227 19.07 -19.99 -8.95
N GLN A 228 18.93 -19.91 -10.28
CA GLN A 228 19.32 -18.75 -11.08
C GLN A 228 18.13 -17.86 -11.42
N ILE A 229 16.98 -18.45 -11.73
CA ILE A 229 15.78 -17.72 -12.17
C ILE A 229 14.58 -18.23 -11.40
N THR A 230 13.89 -17.33 -10.71
CA THR A 230 12.61 -17.60 -10.04
C THR A 230 11.57 -16.59 -10.47
N GLY A 231 10.29 -17.00 -10.48
CA GLY A 231 9.22 -16.11 -10.87
C GLY A 231 7.89 -16.44 -10.22
N THR A 232 7.03 -15.44 -10.19
CA THR A 232 5.62 -15.53 -9.80
C THR A 232 4.75 -14.99 -10.92
N LEU A 233 3.60 -15.62 -11.11
CA LEU A 233 2.52 -15.13 -11.95
C LEU A 233 1.22 -15.21 -11.17
N ASP A 234 0.52 -14.09 -11.07
CA ASP A 234 -0.77 -13.96 -10.40
C ASP A 234 -1.83 -13.55 -11.41
N VAL A 235 -2.96 -14.23 -11.40
CA VAL A 235 -4.16 -13.88 -12.17
C VAL A 235 -5.36 -13.81 -11.23
N GLY A 236 -6.25 -12.84 -11.45
CA GLY A 236 -7.43 -12.70 -10.60
C GLY A 236 -8.58 -12.02 -11.33
N ARG A 237 -9.78 -12.40 -10.95
CA ARG A 237 -11.02 -11.74 -11.34
C ARG A 237 -11.92 -11.61 -10.13
N GLU A 238 -12.52 -10.44 -9.99
CA GLU A 238 -13.52 -10.13 -8.99
C GLU A 238 -14.67 -9.38 -9.65
N ARG A 239 -15.89 -9.58 -9.14
CA ARG A 239 -17.08 -8.84 -9.59
C ARG A 239 -18.10 -8.76 -8.48
N GLY A 240 -19.04 -7.84 -8.59
CA GLY A 240 -20.23 -7.76 -7.76
C GLY A 240 -21.29 -6.94 -8.48
N ASP A 241 -22.55 -7.24 -8.21
CA ASP A 241 -23.68 -6.44 -8.70
C ASP A 241 -23.77 -5.09 -7.99
N GLY A 242 -23.00 -4.92 -6.89
CA GLY A 242 -22.87 -3.66 -6.17
C GLY A 242 -24.10 -3.30 -5.33
N PHE A 243 -24.30 -2.03 -5.18
CA PHE A 243 -25.42 -1.39 -4.46
C PHE A 243 -25.58 0.03 -5.03
N ASP A 244 -26.70 0.67 -4.81
CA ASP A 244 -26.91 2.09 -5.13
C ASP A 244 -25.82 2.92 -4.43
N ALA A 245 -24.84 3.41 -5.21
CA ALA A 245 -23.61 4.05 -4.69
C ALA A 245 -23.84 5.45 -4.20
N THR A 246 -24.93 6.12 -4.60
CA THR A 246 -25.21 7.49 -4.21
C THR A 246 -26.52 7.64 -3.45
N ALA A 247 -26.61 8.71 -2.67
CA ALA A 247 -27.81 9.09 -1.95
C ALA A 247 -28.80 9.79 -2.91
N ARG A 248 -30.10 9.66 -2.67
CA ARG A 248 -31.16 10.22 -3.52
C ARG A 248 -31.11 11.75 -3.69
N ASP A 249 -30.42 12.46 -2.79
CA ASP A 249 -30.21 13.91 -2.88
C ASP A 249 -28.93 14.28 -3.67
N TYR A 250 -28.23 13.31 -4.26
CA TYR A 250 -27.10 13.57 -5.16
C TYR A 250 -27.60 14.06 -6.53
N PRO A 251 -27.05 15.19 -7.07
CA PRO A 251 -27.48 15.72 -8.36
C PRO A 251 -27.04 14.87 -9.56
N GLY A 252 -27.35 13.74 -9.73
CA GLY A 252 -26.96 12.78 -10.78
C GLY A 252 -27.19 11.36 -10.32
N HIS A 253 -27.90 11.22 -9.19
CA HIS A 253 -28.34 9.94 -8.66
C HIS A 253 -29.18 9.17 -9.69
N GLN A 254 -28.92 7.90 -9.76
CA GLN A 254 -29.70 6.91 -10.50
C GLN A 254 -30.15 5.85 -9.50
N ASP A 255 -31.43 5.46 -9.55
CA ASP A 255 -32.00 4.48 -8.63
C ASP A 255 -31.72 3.05 -9.16
N ASP A 256 -30.45 2.65 -9.14
CA ASP A 256 -29.99 1.37 -9.64
C ASP A 256 -28.89 0.75 -8.76
N GLN A 257 -28.26 -0.31 -9.23
CA GLN A 257 -27.13 -0.97 -8.58
C GLN A 257 -25.88 -0.76 -9.42
N ASP A 258 -24.89 -0.10 -8.81
CA ASP A 258 -23.59 0.16 -9.45
C ASP A 258 -22.73 -1.09 -9.45
N SER A 259 -22.82 -1.86 -10.53
CA SER A 259 -22.05 -3.07 -10.67
C SER A 259 -20.56 -2.78 -10.92
N TRP A 260 -19.72 -3.76 -10.63
CA TRP A 260 -18.29 -3.63 -10.88
C TRP A 260 -17.63 -4.96 -11.19
N LYS A 261 -16.53 -4.87 -11.95
CA LYS A 261 -15.68 -6.00 -12.29
C LYS A 261 -14.23 -5.55 -12.31
N ARG A 262 -13.36 -6.38 -11.72
CA ARG A 262 -11.91 -6.18 -11.72
C ARG A 262 -11.20 -7.38 -12.27
N ASP A 263 -10.25 -7.15 -13.19
CA ASP A 263 -9.33 -8.14 -13.72
C ASP A 263 -7.90 -7.75 -13.33
N ASN A 264 -7.14 -8.68 -12.76
CA ASN A 264 -5.75 -8.52 -12.35
C ASN A 264 -4.87 -9.52 -13.09
N LEU A 265 -3.73 -9.03 -13.57
CA LEU A 265 -2.61 -9.83 -14.05
C LEU A 265 -1.33 -9.19 -13.52
N SER A 266 -0.52 -9.95 -12.79
CA SER A 266 0.77 -9.46 -12.31
C SER A 266 1.82 -10.56 -12.30
N GLY A 267 3.07 -10.19 -12.47
CA GLY A 267 4.20 -11.11 -12.47
C GLY A 267 5.46 -10.46 -11.94
N ARG A 268 6.31 -11.29 -11.38
CA ARG A 268 7.65 -10.96 -10.93
C ARG A 268 8.63 -12.02 -11.43
N LEU A 269 9.79 -11.58 -11.91
CA LEU A 269 10.91 -12.44 -12.27
C LEU A 269 12.16 -11.92 -11.54
N ASP A 270 12.83 -12.81 -10.82
CA ASP A 270 14.13 -12.54 -10.20
C ASP A 270 15.17 -13.43 -10.88
N ALA A 271 16.21 -12.82 -11.45
CA ALA A 271 17.31 -13.50 -12.13
C ALA A 271 18.62 -13.18 -11.44
N ARG A 272 19.35 -14.22 -11.01
CA ARG A 272 20.72 -14.12 -10.50
C ARG A 272 21.68 -14.30 -11.67
N LEU A 273 22.17 -13.18 -12.22
CA LEU A 273 23.10 -13.19 -13.37
C LEU A 273 24.51 -13.61 -12.97
N SER A 274 24.89 -13.35 -11.71
CA SER A 274 26.13 -13.82 -11.09
C SER A 274 25.97 -13.88 -9.58
N THR A 275 27.00 -14.30 -8.85
CA THR A 275 27.02 -14.28 -7.38
C THR A 275 26.88 -12.86 -6.81
N ALA A 276 27.22 -11.83 -7.62
CA ALA A 276 27.17 -10.43 -7.22
C ALA A 276 25.99 -9.66 -7.83
N THR A 277 25.34 -10.16 -8.90
CA THR A 277 24.38 -9.40 -9.68
C THR A 277 23.02 -10.08 -9.72
N ASN A 278 21.99 -9.36 -9.28
CA ASN A 278 20.60 -9.78 -9.36
C ASN A 278 19.80 -8.76 -10.21
N VAL A 279 18.87 -9.27 -11.00
CA VAL A 279 17.94 -8.45 -11.79
C VAL A 279 16.52 -8.87 -11.43
N THR A 280 15.67 -7.90 -11.18
CA THR A 280 14.24 -8.10 -10.90
C THR A 280 13.42 -7.39 -11.97
N VAL A 281 12.46 -8.08 -12.54
CA VAL A 281 11.43 -7.51 -13.42
C VAL A 281 10.08 -7.69 -12.76
N VAL A 282 9.28 -6.63 -12.73
CA VAL A 282 7.87 -6.66 -12.29
C VAL A 282 6.99 -6.13 -13.40
N ALA A 283 5.84 -6.75 -13.59
CA ALA A 283 4.83 -6.30 -14.53
C ALA A 283 3.44 -6.50 -13.93
N MET A 284 2.55 -5.54 -14.14
CA MET A 284 1.19 -5.58 -13.62
C MET A 284 0.23 -4.89 -14.57
N ARG A 285 -0.97 -5.44 -14.68
CA ARG A 285 -2.11 -4.79 -15.33
C ARG A 285 -3.37 -5.08 -14.53
N ASN A 286 -3.99 -4.04 -14.01
CA ASN A 286 -5.30 -4.09 -13.35
C ASN A 286 -6.29 -3.29 -14.18
N THR A 287 -7.47 -3.86 -14.40
CA THR A 287 -8.57 -3.20 -15.12
C THR A 287 -9.82 -3.29 -14.24
N VAL A 288 -10.47 -2.15 -14.05
CA VAL A 288 -11.76 -2.05 -13.36
C VAL A 288 -12.77 -1.48 -14.34
N ASN A 289 -13.91 -2.16 -14.47
CA ASN A 289 -15.11 -1.60 -15.07
C ASN A 289 -16.12 -1.45 -13.94
N ALA A 290 -16.72 -0.28 -13.81
CA ALA A 290 -17.68 0.02 -12.75
C ALA A 290 -18.73 0.99 -13.27
N ASP A 291 -19.98 0.74 -12.91
CA ASP A 291 -21.05 1.68 -13.10
C ASP A 291 -20.90 2.81 -12.07
N PHE A 292 -21.41 3.99 -12.36
CA PHE A 292 -21.34 5.13 -11.46
C PHE A 292 -22.41 6.16 -11.78
N ASP A 293 -22.85 6.86 -10.76
CA ASP A 293 -23.79 7.97 -10.87
C ASP A 293 -23.11 9.29 -11.20
N GLY A 294 -23.75 10.10 -12.01
CA GLY A 294 -23.29 11.44 -12.36
C GLY A 294 -23.86 11.98 -13.66
N THR A 295 -23.48 13.21 -13.99
CA THR A 295 -23.85 13.84 -15.27
C THR A 295 -22.65 14.59 -15.85
N TYR A 296 -22.55 14.63 -17.17
CA TYR A 296 -21.56 15.41 -17.89
C TYR A 296 -22.17 16.00 -19.16
N GLY A 297 -22.16 17.35 -19.28
CA GLY A 297 -22.72 18.04 -20.45
C GLY A 297 -24.20 17.70 -20.72
N GLY A 298 -24.98 17.45 -19.66
CA GLY A 298 -26.40 17.05 -19.78
C GLY A 298 -26.64 15.57 -20.05
N ASN A 299 -25.58 14.74 -20.15
CA ASN A 299 -25.68 13.29 -20.34
C ASN A 299 -25.51 12.56 -19.02
N THR A 300 -26.29 11.49 -18.81
CA THR A 300 -26.24 10.64 -17.62
C THR A 300 -25.03 9.71 -17.69
N ALA A 301 -24.36 9.46 -16.58
CA ALA A 301 -23.28 8.50 -16.48
C ALA A 301 -23.78 7.08 -16.71
N LEU A 302 -22.96 6.23 -17.30
CA LEU A 302 -23.24 4.81 -17.52
C LEU A 302 -22.17 3.93 -16.87
N ALA A 303 -20.90 4.12 -17.25
CA ALA A 303 -19.83 3.25 -16.77
C ALA A 303 -18.46 3.93 -16.88
N ALA A 304 -17.58 3.57 -15.96
CA ALA A 304 -16.17 3.90 -15.99
C ALA A 304 -15.32 2.65 -16.26
N LYS A 305 -14.35 2.79 -17.15
CA LYS A 305 -13.28 1.80 -17.34
C LYS A 305 -11.97 2.41 -16.91
N LYS A 306 -11.39 1.86 -15.86
CA LYS A 306 -10.13 2.32 -15.28
C LYS A 306 -9.05 1.25 -15.46
N ARG A 307 -7.81 1.65 -15.69
CA ARG A 307 -6.68 0.72 -15.86
C ARG A 307 -5.42 1.28 -15.24
N LEU A 308 -4.73 0.44 -14.48
CA LEU A 308 -3.37 0.64 -14.00
C LEU A 308 -2.44 -0.36 -14.69
N GLU A 309 -1.37 0.12 -15.30
CA GLU A 309 -0.29 -0.70 -15.85
C GLU A 309 1.03 -0.28 -15.20
N LEU A 310 1.85 -1.25 -14.81
CA LEU A 310 3.19 -1.06 -14.26
C LEU A 310 4.16 -2.01 -14.95
N THR A 311 5.32 -1.49 -15.34
CA THR A 311 6.51 -2.25 -15.70
C THR A 311 7.71 -1.69 -14.96
N GLY A 312 8.41 -2.53 -14.23
CA GLY A 312 9.59 -2.17 -13.44
C GLY A 312 10.76 -3.11 -13.72
N LEU A 313 11.94 -2.54 -13.79
CA LEU A 313 13.22 -3.22 -13.90
C LEU A 313 14.14 -2.70 -12.80
N ARG A 314 14.74 -3.58 -12.05
CA ARG A 314 15.76 -3.26 -11.05
C ARG A 314 16.95 -4.19 -11.21
N ALA A 315 18.14 -3.63 -11.14
CA ALA A 315 19.40 -4.35 -11.07
C ALA A 315 20.12 -3.97 -9.78
N ASP A 316 20.58 -4.97 -9.03
CA ASP A 316 21.38 -4.82 -7.82
C ASP A 316 22.72 -5.51 -8.05
N HIS A 317 23.84 -4.82 -7.80
CA HIS A 317 25.20 -5.35 -7.94
C HIS A 317 26.00 -5.15 -6.66
N GLN A 318 26.50 -6.24 -6.08
CA GLN A 318 27.41 -6.20 -4.94
C GLN A 318 28.83 -5.92 -5.43
N LEU A 319 29.26 -4.67 -5.31
CA LEU A 319 30.58 -4.22 -5.76
C LEU A 319 31.70 -4.70 -4.83
N SER A 320 31.44 -4.71 -3.51
CA SER A 320 32.31 -5.21 -2.46
C SER A 320 31.48 -5.76 -1.30
N PRO A 321 32.04 -6.44 -0.30
CA PRO A 321 31.27 -6.92 0.86
C PRO A 321 30.43 -5.86 1.53
N ASN A 322 30.87 -4.60 1.48
CA ASN A 322 30.21 -3.46 2.15
C ASN A 322 29.51 -2.50 1.21
N THR A 323 29.62 -2.67 -0.14
CA THR A 323 29.09 -1.73 -1.11
C THR A 323 28.16 -2.41 -2.09
N ARG A 324 26.93 -1.94 -2.20
CA ARG A 324 25.95 -2.37 -3.20
C ARG A 324 25.54 -1.19 -4.08
N LEU A 325 25.53 -1.40 -5.37
CA LEU A 325 24.99 -0.48 -6.36
C LEU A 325 23.62 -0.97 -6.80
N ASP A 326 22.71 -0.06 -7.09
CA ASP A 326 21.41 -0.38 -7.68
C ASP A 326 21.05 0.60 -8.78
N ALA A 327 20.35 0.07 -9.77
CA ALA A 327 19.72 0.84 -10.84
C ALA A 327 18.26 0.41 -10.97
N LYS A 328 17.37 1.38 -11.19
CA LYS A 328 15.95 1.11 -11.44
C LYS A 328 15.42 1.89 -12.64
N PHE A 329 14.50 1.27 -13.35
CA PHE A 329 13.62 1.89 -14.33
C PHE A 329 12.20 1.42 -14.05
N GLY A 330 11.25 2.35 -13.94
CA GLY A 330 9.83 2.07 -13.78
C GLY A 330 8.98 2.89 -14.75
N GLN A 331 7.95 2.29 -15.30
CA GLN A 331 6.89 2.99 -16.00
C GLN A 331 5.55 2.53 -15.49
N SER A 332 4.75 3.45 -14.98
CA SER A 332 3.34 3.21 -14.67
C SER A 332 2.44 4.12 -15.48
N SER A 333 1.24 3.66 -15.77
CA SER A 333 0.19 4.48 -16.38
C SER A 333 -1.16 4.17 -15.78
N ILE A 334 -1.91 5.23 -15.51
CA ILE A 334 -3.33 5.16 -15.14
C ILE A 334 -4.12 5.76 -16.27
N SER A 335 -5.10 5.03 -16.79
CA SER A 335 -6.03 5.51 -17.81
C SER A 335 -7.46 5.30 -17.36
N ASN A 336 -8.28 6.30 -17.51
CA ASN A 336 -9.70 6.29 -17.19
C ASN A 336 -10.50 6.63 -18.45
N THR A 337 -11.63 5.98 -18.63
CA THR A 337 -12.62 6.30 -19.66
C THR A 337 -13.99 6.29 -18.98
N TRP A 338 -14.71 7.37 -19.10
CA TRP A 338 -16.08 7.50 -18.62
C TRP A 338 -17.02 7.55 -19.81
N ASN A 339 -18.03 6.70 -19.80
CA ASN A 339 -19.06 6.60 -20.82
C ASN A 339 -20.37 7.19 -20.28
N TYR A 340 -21.05 7.93 -21.13
CA TYR A 340 -22.31 8.59 -20.82
C TYR A 340 -23.35 8.27 -21.89
N THR A 341 -24.61 8.58 -21.63
CA THR A 341 -25.69 8.50 -22.63
C THR A 341 -25.32 9.24 -23.91
N ASN A 342 -26.03 8.95 -25.01
CA ASN A 342 -25.82 9.53 -26.34
C ASN A 342 -24.41 9.30 -26.94
N ASN A 343 -23.74 8.19 -26.55
CA ASN A 343 -22.39 7.84 -27.00
C ASN A 343 -21.33 8.90 -26.69
N VAL A 344 -21.54 9.70 -25.66
CA VAL A 344 -20.53 10.64 -25.15
C VAL A 344 -19.53 9.86 -24.32
N ALA A 345 -18.25 10.09 -24.55
CA ALA A 345 -17.17 9.52 -23.75
C ALA A 345 -16.10 10.57 -23.46
N THR A 346 -15.57 10.53 -22.25
CA THR A 346 -14.38 11.29 -21.85
C THR A 346 -13.30 10.34 -21.39
N TRP A 347 -12.05 10.71 -21.57
CA TRP A 347 -10.93 9.90 -21.12
C TRP A 347 -9.78 10.76 -20.62
N ASP A 348 -9.01 10.21 -19.72
CA ASP A 348 -7.69 10.74 -19.33
C ASP A 348 -6.66 9.63 -19.16
N LYS A 349 -5.41 10.00 -19.26
CA LYS A 349 -4.27 9.12 -19.04
C LYS A 349 -3.13 9.88 -18.38
N THR A 350 -2.72 9.42 -17.21
CA THR A 350 -1.48 9.84 -16.57
C THR A 350 -0.41 8.78 -16.77
N ARG A 351 0.80 9.20 -17.13
CA ARG A 351 1.97 8.32 -17.27
C ARG A 351 3.11 8.83 -16.38
N LEU A 352 3.68 7.93 -15.60
CA LEU A 352 4.87 8.15 -14.79
C LEU A 352 6.02 7.31 -15.34
N ARG A 353 7.21 7.89 -15.45
CA ARG A 353 8.46 7.17 -15.71
C ARG A 353 9.47 7.57 -14.66
N GLU A 354 10.11 6.60 -14.07
CA GLU A 354 11.13 6.83 -13.06
C GLU A 354 12.42 6.10 -13.43
N TYR A 355 13.54 6.79 -13.22
CA TYR A 355 14.89 6.28 -13.38
C TYR A 355 15.61 6.55 -12.07
N GLY A 356 16.37 5.60 -11.59
CA GLY A 356 17.11 5.74 -10.34
C GLY A 356 18.44 5.02 -10.41
N LEU A 357 19.45 5.63 -9.80
CA LEU A 357 20.75 5.03 -9.53
C LEU A 357 21.05 5.24 -8.05
N GLY A 358 21.69 4.27 -7.43
CA GLY A 358 22.04 4.36 -6.03
C GLY A 358 23.26 3.54 -5.65
N ALA A 359 23.91 3.98 -4.57
CA ALA A 359 24.97 3.26 -3.91
C ALA A 359 24.66 3.18 -2.42
N THR A 360 24.66 1.97 -1.88
CA THR A 360 24.46 1.68 -0.46
C THR A 360 25.75 1.15 0.10
N GLN A 361 26.24 1.76 1.19
CA GLN A 361 27.50 1.46 1.85
C GLN A 361 27.27 1.13 3.32
N GLN A 362 27.78 -0.01 3.79
CA GLN A 362 28.02 -0.24 5.21
C GLN A 362 29.28 0.56 5.61
N VAL A 363 29.06 1.73 6.20
CA VAL A 363 30.16 2.67 6.54
C VAL A 363 30.94 2.19 7.76
N THR A 364 30.20 1.77 8.80
CA THR A 364 30.69 1.05 9.96
C THR A 364 29.73 -0.12 10.25
N PRO A 365 30.05 -1.06 11.15
CA PRO A 365 29.10 -2.10 11.55
C PRO A 365 27.73 -1.57 12.00
N GLU A 366 27.71 -0.34 12.55
CA GLU A 366 26.52 0.31 13.12
C GLU A 366 25.82 1.24 12.13
N VAL A 367 26.47 1.65 11.02
CA VAL A 367 25.95 2.70 10.11
C VAL A 367 25.83 2.21 8.70
N LEU A 368 24.61 2.18 8.19
CA LEU A 368 24.27 1.95 6.79
C LEU A 368 23.90 3.29 6.15
N ALA A 369 24.54 3.65 5.04
CA ALA A 369 24.27 4.88 4.29
C ALA A 369 23.97 4.57 2.82
N ARG A 370 23.16 5.42 2.18
CA ARG A 370 22.81 5.36 0.78
C ARG A 370 22.86 6.76 0.16
N VAL A 371 23.42 6.87 -1.02
CA VAL A 371 23.29 8.03 -1.89
C VAL A 371 22.60 7.62 -3.19
N GLY A 372 21.86 8.53 -3.81
CA GLY A 372 21.16 8.23 -5.04
C GLY A 372 20.83 9.45 -5.88
N ALA A 373 20.60 9.21 -7.15
CA ALA A 373 20.07 10.16 -8.11
C ALA A 373 18.83 9.57 -8.77
N GLU A 374 17.80 10.39 -8.95
CA GLU A 374 16.54 9.96 -9.55
C GLU A 374 16.07 10.98 -10.58
N ARG A 375 15.34 10.49 -11.58
CA ARG A 375 14.58 11.30 -12.53
C ARG A 375 13.16 10.75 -12.59
N LEU A 376 12.19 11.62 -12.37
CA LEU A 376 10.77 11.33 -12.50
C LEU A 376 10.18 12.18 -13.62
N GLU A 377 9.49 11.55 -14.53
CA GLU A 377 8.73 12.19 -15.60
C GLU A 377 7.25 11.88 -15.42
N GLU A 378 6.40 12.90 -15.51
CA GLU A 378 4.95 12.78 -15.41
C GLU A 378 4.30 13.54 -16.56
N SER A 379 3.38 12.90 -17.29
CA SER A 379 2.56 13.48 -18.34
C SER A 379 1.09 13.14 -18.13
N TYR A 380 0.22 14.03 -18.57
CA TYR A 380 -1.23 13.90 -18.51
C TYR A 380 -1.83 14.20 -19.88
N ASP A 381 -2.65 13.33 -20.38
CA ASP A 381 -3.36 13.44 -21.64
C ASP A 381 -4.86 13.23 -21.39
N THR A 382 -5.70 14.03 -22.04
CA THR A 382 -7.17 13.88 -22.01
C THR A 382 -7.75 14.32 -23.34
N THR A 383 -9.06 14.20 -23.52
CA THR A 383 -9.76 14.63 -24.73
C THR A 383 -9.46 16.10 -25.05
N GLY A 384 -8.76 16.36 -26.13
CA GLY A 384 -8.41 17.72 -26.59
C GLY A 384 -7.25 18.40 -25.87
N LEU A 385 -6.59 17.74 -24.92
CA LEU A 385 -5.46 18.30 -24.18
C LEU A 385 -4.36 17.25 -23.98
N SER A 386 -3.11 17.63 -24.32
CA SER A 386 -1.91 16.86 -23.95
C SER A 386 -0.97 17.78 -23.16
N SER A 387 -0.66 17.42 -21.94
CA SER A 387 0.21 18.25 -21.10
C SER A 387 1.67 18.10 -21.47
N PRO A 388 2.46 19.16 -21.39
CA PRO A 388 3.92 19.02 -21.38
C PRO A 388 4.39 18.19 -20.21
N THR A 389 5.40 17.35 -20.44
CA THR A 389 5.98 16.48 -19.40
C THR A 389 6.56 17.32 -18.27
N ARG A 390 6.15 17.01 -17.05
CA ARG A 390 6.79 17.48 -15.83
C ARG A 390 7.95 16.56 -15.50
N THR A 391 9.16 17.11 -15.52
CA THR A 391 10.38 16.38 -15.17
C THR A 391 10.92 16.89 -13.85
N THR A 392 11.26 15.98 -12.94
CA THR A 392 11.91 16.27 -11.66
C THR A 392 13.17 15.44 -11.55
N HIS A 393 14.30 16.10 -11.32
CA HIS A 393 15.58 15.48 -10.97
C HIS A 393 15.78 15.54 -9.48
N ALA A 394 16.31 14.49 -8.88
CA ALA A 394 16.53 14.45 -7.45
C ALA A 394 17.89 13.87 -7.09
N LEU A 395 18.48 14.43 -6.02
CA LEU A 395 19.63 13.88 -5.32
C LEU A 395 19.20 13.50 -3.91
N THR A 396 19.59 12.30 -3.45
CA THR A 396 19.20 11.75 -2.16
C THR A 396 20.41 11.28 -1.37
N GLY A 397 20.34 11.45 -0.05
CA GLY A 397 21.28 10.88 0.89
C GLY A 397 20.52 10.38 2.12
N ASN A 398 20.65 9.08 2.44
CA ASN A 398 19.98 8.45 3.57
C ASN A 398 21.02 7.75 4.45
N ALA A 399 20.85 7.81 5.76
CA ALA A 399 21.68 7.08 6.72
C ALA A 399 20.84 6.57 7.88
N VAL A 400 21.10 5.35 8.29
CA VAL A 400 20.52 4.73 9.49
C VAL A 400 21.66 4.18 10.32
N GLY A 401 21.69 4.55 11.60
CA GLY A 401 22.74 4.13 12.53
C GLY A 401 22.19 3.77 13.90
N GLU A 402 22.83 2.80 14.54
CA GLU A 402 22.58 2.40 15.92
C GLU A 402 23.92 2.24 16.64
N TYR A 403 24.15 3.06 17.67
CA TYR A 403 25.35 2.99 18.50
C TYR A 403 24.97 2.93 19.98
N GLY A 404 25.19 1.79 20.60
CA GLY A 404 24.71 1.54 21.95
C GLY A 404 23.19 1.73 22.06
N PRO A 405 22.72 2.59 22.99
CA PRO A 405 21.29 2.88 23.12
C PRO A 405 20.77 3.92 22.11
N HIS A 406 21.65 4.54 21.32
CA HIS A 406 21.32 5.64 20.42
C HIS A 406 20.95 5.14 19.02
N GLN A 407 19.91 5.70 18.45
CA GLN A 407 19.47 5.46 17.08
C GLN A 407 19.40 6.78 16.33
N LEU A 408 19.91 6.82 15.11
CA LEU A 408 19.89 8.01 14.26
C LEU A 408 19.42 7.62 12.86
N ASN A 409 18.38 8.29 12.37
CA ASN A 409 17.91 8.15 10.99
C ASN A 409 17.94 9.53 10.33
N VAL A 410 18.60 9.65 9.20
CA VAL A 410 18.68 10.88 8.42
C VAL A 410 18.35 10.58 6.97
N ALA A 411 17.48 11.38 6.38
CA ALA A 411 17.25 11.39 4.94
C ALA A 411 17.19 12.83 4.46
N LEU A 412 17.94 13.13 3.42
CA LEU A 412 18.05 14.44 2.78
C LEU A 412 17.76 14.27 1.29
N ARG A 413 16.97 15.17 0.73
CA ARG A 413 16.60 15.14 -0.68
C ARG A 413 16.49 16.54 -1.26
N LEU A 414 17.07 16.72 -2.44
CA LEU A 414 16.96 17.92 -3.25
C LEU A 414 16.26 17.56 -4.56
N ASP A 415 15.06 18.09 -4.77
CA ASP A 415 14.29 17.94 -6.00
C ASP A 415 14.38 19.22 -6.83
N ASP A 416 14.66 19.09 -8.13
CA ASP A 416 14.69 20.17 -9.11
C ASP A 416 13.70 19.86 -10.24
N SER A 417 12.60 20.60 -10.28
CA SER A 417 11.50 20.38 -11.23
C SER A 417 11.50 21.49 -12.30
N ASN A 418 11.25 21.12 -13.55
CA ASN A 418 11.09 22.08 -14.65
C ASN A 418 9.85 22.98 -14.54
N ARG A 419 8.98 22.76 -13.52
CA ARG A 419 7.73 23.51 -13.29
C ARG A 419 7.72 24.29 -12.00
N TYR A 420 8.49 23.88 -11.00
CA TYR A 420 8.48 24.46 -9.67
C TYR A 420 9.88 24.76 -9.18
N LYS A 421 10.01 25.62 -8.17
CA LYS A 421 11.27 25.93 -7.52
C LYS A 421 11.88 24.67 -6.90
N LYS A 422 13.20 24.63 -6.80
CA LYS A 422 13.93 23.59 -6.06
C LYS A 422 13.34 23.38 -4.68
N THR A 423 13.17 22.11 -4.31
CA THR A 423 12.56 21.71 -3.05
C THR A 423 13.55 20.87 -2.27
N PHE A 424 13.93 21.36 -1.11
CA PHE A 424 14.71 20.59 -0.14
C PHE A 424 13.76 19.91 0.84
N SER A 425 13.92 18.60 1.01
CA SER A 425 13.16 17.79 1.95
C SER A 425 14.13 17.05 2.86
N HIS A 426 13.76 16.92 4.13
CA HIS A 426 14.54 16.21 5.12
C HIS A 426 13.66 15.38 6.04
N GLN A 427 14.27 14.34 6.58
CA GLN A 427 13.76 13.54 7.67
C GLN A 427 14.93 13.29 8.61
N VAL A 428 14.80 13.74 9.84
CA VAL A 428 15.79 13.53 10.89
C VAL A 428 15.08 12.95 12.09
N GLY A 429 15.51 11.78 12.52
CA GLY A 429 14.95 11.10 13.66
C GLY A 429 16.05 10.62 14.59
N TYR A 430 15.82 10.83 15.88
CA TYR A 430 16.67 10.33 16.95
C TYR A 430 15.86 9.45 17.88
N GLY A 431 16.42 8.31 18.22
CA GLY A 431 15.87 7.36 19.19
C GLY A 431 16.85 7.09 20.33
N TYR A 432 16.30 6.82 21.49
CA TYR A 432 17.07 6.39 22.65
C TYR A 432 16.39 5.22 23.34
N ARG A 433 17.15 4.15 23.56
CA ARG A 433 16.69 2.95 24.26
C ARG A 433 16.89 3.15 25.75
N LEU A 434 15.77 3.47 26.45
CA LEU A 434 15.76 3.68 27.90
C LEU A 434 15.95 2.38 28.68
N ALA A 435 15.43 1.28 28.15
CA ALA A 435 15.58 -0.08 28.65
C ALA A 435 15.51 -1.05 27.47
N ASP A 436 15.82 -2.31 27.68
CA ASP A 436 15.78 -3.33 26.63
C ASP A 436 14.41 -3.45 25.94
N ASN A 437 13.36 -3.13 26.67
CA ASN A 437 11.96 -3.22 26.22
C ASN A 437 11.30 -1.85 26.01
N LEU A 438 12.02 -0.73 26.22
CA LEU A 438 11.45 0.62 26.10
C LEU A 438 12.39 1.54 25.34
N ARG A 439 11.91 2.09 24.23
CA ARG A 439 12.60 3.14 23.47
C ARG A 439 11.71 4.36 23.28
N VAL A 440 12.33 5.54 23.25
CA VAL A 440 11.69 6.81 22.90
C VAL A 440 12.32 7.34 21.62
N VAL A 441 11.52 8.01 20.81
CA VAL A 441 11.96 8.57 19.53
C VAL A 441 11.43 9.99 19.35
N GLY A 442 12.16 10.81 18.60
CA GLY A 442 11.71 12.12 18.14
C GLY A 442 12.08 12.29 16.67
N ASN A 443 11.19 12.87 15.88
CA ASN A 443 11.38 13.07 14.44
C ASN A 443 11.03 14.47 14.02
N LEU A 444 11.79 15.00 13.06
CA LEU A 444 11.50 16.20 12.28
C LEU A 444 11.46 15.82 10.81
N ASN A 445 10.28 15.85 10.22
CA ASN A 445 10.03 15.35 8.88
C ASN A 445 9.42 16.43 8.02
N THR A 446 9.78 16.44 6.73
CA THR A 446 9.16 17.29 5.73
C THR A 446 8.51 16.46 4.63
N GLY A 447 7.44 16.98 4.08
CA GLY A 447 6.75 16.44 2.94
C GLY A 447 6.30 17.53 1.99
N TYR A 448 6.09 17.21 0.74
CA TYR A 448 5.50 18.13 -0.22
C TYR A 448 4.63 17.40 -1.24
N ARG A 449 3.67 18.12 -1.80
CA ARG A 449 2.81 17.70 -2.91
C ARG A 449 2.85 18.75 -4.01
N MET A 450 2.98 18.31 -5.23
CA MET A 450 2.80 19.15 -6.41
C MET A 450 1.32 19.19 -6.80
N PRO A 451 0.82 20.30 -7.38
CA PRO A 451 -0.48 20.30 -8.05
C PRO A 451 -0.55 19.20 -9.10
N ASP A 452 -1.72 18.60 -9.26
CA ASP A 452 -1.98 17.64 -10.32
C ASP A 452 -1.81 18.31 -11.70
N LEU A 453 -1.38 17.55 -12.70
CA LEU A 453 -1.28 18.04 -14.07
C LEU A 453 -2.67 18.29 -14.67
N ALA A 454 -3.67 17.45 -14.33
CA ALA A 454 -5.05 17.70 -14.72
C ALA A 454 -5.55 19.05 -14.20
N ASP A 455 -5.37 19.30 -12.90
CA ASP A 455 -5.76 20.56 -12.27
C ASP A 455 -4.98 21.76 -12.82
N TYR A 456 -3.66 21.58 -13.03
CA TYR A 456 -2.77 22.63 -13.52
C TYR A 456 -3.18 23.14 -14.92
N TYR A 457 -3.62 22.23 -15.80
CA TYR A 457 -4.00 22.57 -17.17
C TYR A 457 -5.50 22.80 -17.37
N ALA A 458 -6.34 22.52 -16.37
CA ALA A 458 -7.78 22.73 -16.47
C ALA A 458 -8.17 24.21 -16.64
N SER A 459 -7.35 25.15 -16.14
CA SER A 459 -7.59 26.60 -16.26
C SER A 459 -6.26 27.36 -16.29
N PRO A 460 -6.13 28.45 -17.07
CA PRO A 460 -4.97 29.33 -17.05
C PRO A 460 -4.64 29.90 -15.65
N GLU A 461 -5.65 30.09 -14.80
CA GLU A 461 -5.49 30.56 -13.43
C GLU A 461 -4.75 29.55 -12.56
N ASN A 462 -4.91 28.25 -12.84
CA ASN A 462 -4.27 27.16 -12.11
C ASN A 462 -2.75 27.10 -12.33
N ALA A 463 -2.21 27.79 -13.35
CA ALA A 463 -0.76 27.97 -13.52
C ALA A 463 -0.09 28.70 -12.33
N ARG A 464 -0.86 29.37 -11.48
CA ARG A 464 -0.39 30.04 -10.25
C ARG A 464 -0.38 29.14 -9.02
N LEU A 465 -0.89 27.91 -9.13
CA LEU A 465 -0.88 26.95 -8.02
C LEU A 465 0.53 26.69 -7.52
N LYS A 466 0.70 26.70 -6.20
CA LYS A 466 1.97 26.46 -5.51
C LYS A 466 2.03 25.04 -5.01
N GLN A 467 3.24 24.54 -4.83
CA GLN A 467 3.49 23.30 -4.11
C GLN A 467 3.00 23.40 -2.66
N GLN A 468 2.21 22.45 -2.22
CA GLN A 468 1.92 22.26 -0.81
C GLN A 468 3.16 21.73 -0.09
N ARG A 469 3.44 22.25 1.13
CA ARG A 469 4.57 21.82 1.97
C ARG A 469 4.10 21.45 3.36
N ASN A 470 4.51 20.29 3.84
CA ASN A 470 4.22 19.77 5.16
C ASN A 470 5.51 19.72 5.99
N GLN A 471 5.43 20.17 7.23
CA GLN A 471 6.49 19.99 8.22
C GLN A 471 5.87 19.39 9.47
N THR A 472 6.41 18.25 9.91
CA THR A 472 5.90 17.53 11.08
C THR A 472 7.01 17.29 12.07
N VAL A 473 6.70 17.58 13.33
CA VAL A 473 7.45 17.13 14.49
C VAL A 473 6.63 16.08 15.18
N ASP A 474 7.22 14.94 15.48
CA ASP A 474 6.59 13.91 16.29
C ASP A 474 7.54 13.35 17.35
N ALA A 475 6.97 12.83 18.43
CA ALA A 475 7.67 12.10 19.45
C ALA A 475 6.86 10.85 19.82
N GLY A 476 7.55 9.75 20.09
CA GLY A 476 6.92 8.48 20.38
C GLY A 476 7.65 7.67 21.44
N ALA A 477 6.88 6.82 22.13
CA ALA A 477 7.39 5.79 23.01
C ALA A 477 6.93 4.43 22.50
N TYR A 478 7.84 3.47 22.47
CA TYR A 478 7.61 2.08 22.04
C TYR A 478 8.00 1.17 23.19
N TRP A 479 7.05 0.43 23.71
CA TRP A 479 7.27 -0.53 24.79
C TRP A 479 6.95 -1.94 24.28
N GLN A 480 7.89 -2.85 24.44
CA GLN A 480 7.81 -4.24 23.99
C GLN A 480 8.40 -5.15 25.07
N PRO A 481 7.58 -5.53 26.08
CA PRO A 481 8.05 -6.30 27.22
C PRO A 481 8.51 -7.71 26.86
N ASP A 482 7.95 -8.28 25.81
CA ASP A 482 8.24 -9.60 25.27
C ASP A 482 8.18 -9.60 23.73
N GLN A 483 8.29 -10.78 23.10
CA GLN A 483 8.29 -10.91 21.64
C GLN A 483 6.91 -10.69 20.99
N ALA A 484 5.85 -10.79 21.78
CA ALA A 484 4.47 -10.77 21.29
C ALA A 484 3.73 -9.47 21.63
N THR A 485 3.99 -8.91 22.82
CA THR A 485 3.25 -7.77 23.35
C THR A 485 3.94 -6.45 22.97
N TYR A 486 3.17 -5.49 22.52
CA TYR A 486 3.65 -4.15 22.27
C TYR A 486 2.67 -3.06 22.69
N ALA A 487 3.22 -1.91 23.05
CA ALA A 487 2.48 -0.67 23.20
C ALA A 487 3.23 0.47 22.51
N LYS A 488 2.49 1.34 21.88
CA LYS A 488 3.05 2.50 21.17
C LYS A 488 2.20 3.73 21.43
N ALA A 489 2.85 4.85 21.78
CA ALA A 489 2.22 6.15 21.92
C ALA A 489 3.00 7.17 21.08
N ILE A 490 2.31 7.91 20.22
CA ILE A 490 2.91 8.93 19.36
C ILE A 490 2.10 10.21 19.49
N VAL A 491 2.77 11.33 19.72
CA VAL A 491 2.21 12.67 19.62
C VAL A 491 2.84 13.38 18.43
N TYR A 492 2.04 14.12 17.67
CA TYR A 492 2.55 14.80 16.48
C TYR A 492 1.89 16.15 16.24
N ARG A 493 2.65 17.04 15.59
CA ARG A 493 2.16 18.31 15.06
C ARG A 493 2.70 18.55 13.67
N SER A 494 1.78 18.65 12.70
CA SER A 494 2.06 18.96 11.30
C SER A 494 1.59 20.37 10.96
N ARG A 495 2.45 21.13 10.29
CA ARG A 495 2.12 22.43 9.69
C ARG A 495 2.12 22.27 8.19
N VAL A 496 0.99 22.56 7.55
CA VAL A 496 0.80 22.52 6.11
C VAL A 496 0.75 23.97 5.60
N ARG A 497 1.58 24.29 4.62
CA ARG A 497 1.60 25.60 3.94
C ARG A 497 1.17 25.42 2.51
N ASP A 498 0.51 26.44 1.95
CA ASP A 498 -0.01 26.45 0.57
C ASP A 498 -0.84 25.18 0.29
N ARG A 499 -1.71 24.81 1.24
CA ARG A 499 -2.50 23.58 1.16
C ARG A 499 -3.36 23.59 -0.10
N LEU A 500 -3.21 22.54 -0.92
CA LEU A 500 -4.04 22.32 -2.09
C LEU A 500 -5.38 21.71 -1.64
N THR A 501 -6.47 22.35 -1.98
CA THR A 501 -7.83 21.89 -1.67
C THR A 501 -8.78 22.26 -2.80
N THR A 502 -9.83 21.48 -2.94
CA THR A 502 -10.94 21.78 -3.83
C THR A 502 -11.94 22.65 -3.10
N ILE A 503 -12.36 23.73 -3.70
CA ILE A 503 -13.41 24.62 -3.20
C ILE A 503 -14.61 24.58 -4.15
N GLY A 504 -15.80 24.87 -3.60
CA GLY A 504 -17.05 24.81 -4.34
C GLY A 504 -17.81 23.50 -4.13
N ASP A 505 -18.99 23.43 -4.71
CA ASP A 505 -19.83 22.24 -4.73
C ASP A 505 -19.48 21.44 -6.00
N CYS A 506 -18.64 20.42 -5.85
CA CYS A 506 -18.14 19.59 -6.96
C CYS A 506 -19.18 18.61 -7.51
N THR A 507 -20.44 18.88 -7.35
CA THR A 507 -21.54 18.10 -7.96
C THR A 507 -21.72 18.38 -9.46
N GLY A 508 -20.92 19.32 -10.03
CA GLY A 508 -20.81 19.62 -11.46
C GLY A 508 -19.50 20.32 -11.76
N ALA A 509 -18.92 20.08 -12.94
CA ALA A 509 -17.59 20.57 -13.33
C ALA A 509 -17.44 22.11 -13.26
N ALA A 510 -18.54 22.86 -13.37
CA ALA A 510 -18.51 24.32 -13.43
C ALA A 510 -18.27 25.03 -12.09
N ASN A 511 -18.47 24.35 -10.94
CA ASN A 511 -18.43 24.98 -9.62
C ASN A 511 -17.31 24.45 -8.72
N CYS A 512 -16.34 23.74 -9.29
CA CYS A 512 -15.27 23.08 -8.57
C CYS A 512 -13.92 23.65 -9.02
N ALA A 513 -13.20 24.28 -8.12
CA ALA A 513 -11.87 24.80 -8.40
C ALA A 513 -10.86 24.30 -7.37
N ILE A 514 -9.67 23.96 -7.85
CA ILE A 514 -8.55 23.72 -6.93
C ILE A 514 -7.85 25.03 -6.62
N THR A 515 -7.44 25.20 -5.37
CA THR A 515 -6.73 26.40 -4.94
C THR A 515 -5.76 26.09 -3.82
N ASN A 516 -4.83 27.01 -3.57
CA ASN A 516 -4.03 26.99 -2.36
C ASN A 516 -4.75 27.79 -1.25
N VAL A 517 -5.26 27.09 -0.24
CA VAL A 517 -5.75 27.71 0.99
C VAL A 517 -4.61 27.82 1.99
N GLY A 518 -4.12 29.01 2.23
CA GLY A 518 -3.17 29.42 3.24
C GLY A 518 -2.43 28.34 4.03
N ARG A 519 -2.74 28.23 5.34
CA ARG A 519 -2.06 27.32 6.27
C ARG A 519 -3.05 26.40 6.97
N ALA A 520 -2.62 25.18 7.24
CA ALA A 520 -3.33 24.28 8.15
C ALA A 520 -2.39 23.74 9.23
N THR A 521 -2.97 23.38 10.37
CA THR A 521 -2.25 22.72 11.47
C THR A 521 -3.01 21.47 11.84
N ILE A 522 -2.29 20.34 11.89
CA ILE A 522 -2.84 19.05 12.31
C ILE A 522 -2.06 18.61 13.54
N THR A 523 -2.73 18.43 14.67
CA THR A 523 -2.14 17.85 15.88
C THR A 523 -2.84 16.57 16.20
N GLY A 524 -2.14 15.59 16.73
CA GLY A 524 -2.76 14.33 17.08
C GLY A 524 -1.98 13.51 18.10
N ILE A 525 -2.71 12.54 18.64
CA ILE A 525 -2.21 11.48 19.52
C ILE A 525 -2.66 10.16 18.90
N ALA A 526 -1.72 9.25 18.71
CA ALA A 526 -1.97 7.89 18.25
C ALA A 526 -1.46 6.90 19.31
N LEU A 527 -2.36 6.09 19.84
CA LEU A 527 -2.05 5.00 20.76
C LEU A 527 -2.32 3.68 20.05
N SER A 528 -1.41 2.73 20.19
CA SER A 528 -1.59 1.36 19.69
C SER A 528 -1.13 0.38 20.75
N LEU A 529 -1.93 -0.63 21.02
CA LEU A 529 -1.64 -1.74 21.91
C LEU A 529 -1.90 -3.02 21.15
N GLY A 530 -1.12 -4.06 21.39
CA GLY A 530 -1.38 -5.34 20.73
C GLY A 530 -0.57 -6.46 21.33
N GLN A 531 -1.04 -7.66 21.01
CA GLN A 531 -0.39 -8.92 21.33
C GLN A 531 -0.52 -9.86 20.15
N GLU A 532 0.61 -10.33 19.63
CA GLU A 532 0.64 -11.37 18.62
C GLU A 532 0.58 -12.75 19.28
N ASN A 533 0.01 -13.74 18.59
CA ASN A 533 0.03 -15.12 19.08
C ASN A 533 1.47 -15.63 19.17
N ALA A 534 1.91 -15.99 20.35
CA ALA A 534 3.23 -16.57 20.61
C ALA A 534 3.15 -17.67 21.70
N PRO A 535 4.06 -18.64 21.69
CA PRO A 535 4.12 -19.67 22.73
C PRO A 535 4.29 -19.05 24.12
N GLY A 536 3.59 -19.62 25.11
CA GLY A 536 3.67 -19.19 26.52
C GLY A 536 2.80 -17.99 26.88
N GLN A 537 1.89 -17.58 26.02
CA GLN A 537 0.89 -16.57 26.34
C GLN A 537 -0.20 -17.12 27.28
N LEU A 538 -0.87 -16.20 28.02
CA LEU A 538 -1.97 -16.55 28.92
C LEU A 538 -3.11 -17.28 28.20
N VAL A 539 -3.39 -16.87 26.95
CA VAL A 539 -4.35 -17.53 26.06
C VAL A 539 -3.63 -17.86 24.76
N GLU A 540 -3.27 -19.11 24.58
CA GLU A 540 -2.66 -19.58 23.33
C GLU A 540 -3.65 -19.44 22.18
N GLY A 541 -3.15 -19.08 21.00
CA GLY A 541 -3.98 -18.85 19.81
C GLY A 541 -4.59 -17.46 19.71
N LEU A 542 -4.55 -16.64 20.77
CA LEU A 542 -5.11 -15.28 20.75
C LEU A 542 -4.10 -14.27 20.22
N SER A 543 -4.51 -13.48 19.23
CA SER A 543 -3.86 -12.24 18.85
C SER A 543 -4.87 -11.09 18.85
N TRP A 544 -4.43 -9.91 19.25
CA TRP A 544 -5.28 -8.74 19.25
C TRP A 544 -4.48 -7.44 19.09
N GLN A 545 -5.13 -6.44 18.54
CA GLN A 545 -4.63 -5.06 18.56
C GLN A 545 -5.78 -4.09 18.81
N ALA A 546 -5.46 -2.97 19.45
CA ALA A 546 -6.37 -1.86 19.67
C ALA A 546 -5.66 -0.53 19.39
N ASN A 547 -6.36 0.40 18.75
CA ASN A 547 -5.83 1.72 18.41
C ASN A 547 -6.82 2.81 18.85
N LEU A 548 -6.27 3.93 19.30
CA LEU A 548 -7.01 5.17 19.56
C LEU A 548 -6.29 6.32 18.87
N ASP A 549 -7.01 7.02 17.99
CA ASP A 549 -6.53 8.22 17.33
C ASP A 549 -7.36 9.43 17.71
N LEU A 550 -6.68 10.46 18.19
CA LEU A 550 -7.22 11.77 18.47
C LEU A 550 -6.54 12.78 17.56
N VAL A 551 -7.30 13.38 16.64
CA VAL A 551 -6.76 14.30 15.61
C VAL A 551 -7.49 15.63 15.68
N ASN A 552 -6.76 16.72 15.68
CA ASN A 552 -7.29 18.06 15.62
C ASN A 552 -6.76 18.81 14.39
N PRO A 553 -7.39 18.63 13.21
CA PRO A 553 -6.97 19.24 11.96
C PRO A 553 -7.69 20.58 11.78
N LYS A 554 -6.95 21.68 11.69
CA LYS A 554 -7.51 23.03 11.59
C LYS A 554 -6.94 23.81 10.42
N ASN A 555 -7.80 24.49 9.69
CA ASN A 555 -7.40 25.61 8.84
C ASN A 555 -6.95 26.77 9.76
N SER A 556 -5.70 27.19 9.64
CA SER A 556 -5.10 28.17 10.57
C SER A 556 -5.63 29.59 10.39
N ALA A 557 -6.21 29.91 9.23
CA ALA A 557 -6.80 31.22 8.96
C ALA A 557 -8.23 31.35 9.52
N THR A 558 -9.03 30.30 9.40
CA THR A 558 -10.45 30.32 9.78
C THR A 558 -10.74 29.66 11.12
N GLY A 559 -9.79 28.89 11.67
CA GLY A 559 -9.98 28.05 12.86
C GLY A 559 -10.89 26.83 12.62
N ARG A 560 -11.48 26.67 11.42
CA ARG A 560 -12.38 25.58 11.08
C ARG A 560 -11.65 24.25 10.95
N VAL A 561 -12.38 23.15 11.18
CA VAL A 561 -11.88 21.80 11.01
C VAL A 561 -11.68 21.49 9.52
N LEU A 562 -10.59 20.83 9.16
CA LEU A 562 -10.40 20.36 7.78
C LEU A 562 -11.46 19.30 7.44
N PRO A 563 -12.03 19.32 6.23
CA PRO A 563 -13.07 18.36 5.85
C PRO A 563 -12.54 16.94 5.73
N HIS A 564 -13.45 15.99 5.80
CA HIS A 564 -13.22 14.56 5.65
C HIS A 564 -12.25 13.95 6.68
N VAL A 565 -12.07 14.56 7.85
CA VAL A 565 -11.21 14.02 8.92
C VAL A 565 -12.05 13.72 10.16
N ALA A 566 -12.18 12.44 10.50
CA ALA A 566 -12.72 12.02 11.78
C ALA A 566 -11.72 12.38 12.90
N LYS A 567 -12.17 13.14 13.90
CA LYS A 567 -11.31 13.62 14.98
C LYS A 567 -10.99 12.55 16.02
N ARG A 568 -11.81 11.54 16.10
CA ARG A 568 -11.67 10.43 17.04
C ARG A 568 -11.96 9.14 16.31
N THR A 569 -11.03 8.22 16.36
CA THR A 569 -11.16 6.86 15.83
C THR A 569 -10.69 5.88 16.88
N VAL A 570 -11.51 4.89 17.17
CA VAL A 570 -11.14 3.72 17.95
C VAL A 570 -11.24 2.52 17.02
N SER A 571 -10.22 1.69 16.98
CA SER A 571 -10.27 0.43 16.24
C SER A 571 -9.68 -0.70 17.05
N ALA A 572 -10.21 -1.90 16.84
CA ALA A 572 -9.71 -3.11 17.44
C ALA A 572 -9.82 -4.27 16.46
N GLN A 573 -8.85 -5.15 16.51
CA GLN A 573 -8.86 -6.46 15.85
C GLN A 573 -8.62 -7.53 16.90
N VAL A 574 -9.33 -8.63 16.80
CA VAL A 574 -9.13 -9.81 17.64
C VAL A 574 -9.21 -11.03 16.75
N ASP A 575 -8.23 -11.92 16.83
CA ASP A 575 -8.19 -13.21 16.16
C ASP A 575 -7.88 -14.31 17.18
N TYR A 576 -8.65 -15.37 17.16
CA TYR A 576 -8.45 -16.54 17.99
C TYR A 576 -8.36 -17.79 17.12
N SER A 577 -7.25 -18.49 17.22
CA SER A 577 -6.96 -19.73 16.49
C SER A 577 -6.90 -20.90 17.46
N PHE A 578 -7.66 -21.94 17.17
CA PHE A 578 -7.72 -23.17 17.98
C PHE A 578 -7.90 -24.35 17.04
N ASP A 579 -7.11 -25.38 17.22
CA ASP A 579 -7.06 -26.56 16.35
C ASP A 579 -7.00 -26.16 14.86
N GLU A 580 -7.98 -26.56 14.08
CA GLU A 580 -8.13 -26.26 12.66
C GLU A 580 -8.96 -24.99 12.38
N TYR A 581 -9.45 -24.30 13.41
CA TYR A 581 -10.35 -23.16 13.27
C TYR A 581 -9.64 -21.86 13.64
N SER A 582 -10.10 -20.77 13.01
CA SER A 582 -9.76 -19.41 13.41
C SER A 582 -11.00 -18.56 13.29
N VAL A 583 -11.25 -17.72 14.28
CA VAL A 583 -12.32 -16.73 14.29
C VAL A 583 -11.74 -15.37 14.62
N GLY A 584 -12.28 -14.32 14.01
CA GLY A 584 -11.80 -12.97 14.25
C GLY A 584 -12.89 -11.92 14.11
N ALA A 585 -12.63 -10.76 14.66
CA ALA A 585 -13.49 -9.59 14.55
C ALA A 585 -12.65 -8.31 14.38
N ASP A 586 -13.13 -7.43 13.51
CA ASP A 586 -12.65 -6.06 13.38
C ASP A 586 -13.74 -5.11 13.84
N VAL A 587 -13.37 -4.15 14.66
CA VAL A 587 -14.28 -3.13 15.19
C VAL A 587 -13.68 -1.76 14.90
N VAL A 588 -14.46 -0.87 14.27
CA VAL A 588 -14.04 0.50 13.99
C VAL A 588 -15.15 1.46 14.40
N LEU A 589 -14.81 2.39 15.27
CA LEU A 589 -15.71 3.46 15.73
C LEU A 589 -15.12 4.82 15.33
N ASN A 590 -15.82 5.53 14.47
CA ASN A 590 -15.47 6.87 14.02
C ASN A 590 -16.50 7.90 14.48
N ASN A 591 -16.06 9.09 14.89
CA ASN A 591 -16.99 10.20 15.06
C ASN A 591 -17.36 10.84 13.71
N ARG A 592 -18.51 11.53 13.65
CA ARG A 592 -18.92 12.33 12.49
C ARG A 592 -17.86 13.38 12.18
N HIS A 593 -17.68 13.66 10.90
CA HIS A 593 -16.77 14.68 10.40
C HIS A 593 -17.46 15.62 9.41
N PHE A 594 -16.84 16.76 9.13
CA PHE A 594 -17.36 17.71 8.13
C PHE A 594 -16.98 17.28 6.72
N SER A 595 -17.88 17.47 5.77
CA SER A 595 -17.65 17.22 4.34
C SER A 595 -17.26 18.50 3.57
N ASP A 596 -17.31 19.67 4.22
CA ASP A 596 -17.07 20.98 3.61
C ASP A 596 -16.13 21.86 4.44
N GLU A 597 -15.43 22.79 3.80
CA GLU A 597 -14.53 23.76 4.46
C GLU A 597 -15.29 24.75 5.36
N ALA A 598 -16.59 24.94 5.16
CA ALA A 598 -17.44 25.82 5.95
C ALA A 598 -17.89 25.19 7.27
N ASN A 599 -17.67 23.87 7.45
CA ASN A 599 -18.09 23.09 8.60
C ASN A 599 -19.62 23.10 8.85
N GLN A 600 -20.39 23.17 7.79
CA GLN A 600 -21.85 23.20 7.86
C GLN A 600 -22.48 21.81 7.72
N ARG A 601 -21.82 20.91 6.99
CA ARG A 601 -22.36 19.60 6.63
C ARG A 601 -21.54 18.49 7.27
N ARG A 602 -22.20 17.62 8.05
CA ARG A 602 -21.57 16.48 8.73
C ARG A 602 -21.97 15.19 8.07
N VAL A 603 -20.99 14.29 7.88
CA VAL A 603 -21.16 12.94 7.32
C VAL A 603 -20.46 11.92 8.18
N GLY A 604 -20.76 10.63 7.92
CA GLY A 604 -20.12 9.50 8.56
C GLY A 604 -20.40 9.41 10.06
N GLY A 605 -19.52 8.72 10.71
CA GLY A 605 -19.60 8.41 12.13
C GLY A 605 -20.47 7.19 12.39
N GLY A 606 -19.94 6.22 13.12
CA GLY A 606 -20.64 5.01 13.44
C GLY A 606 -19.71 3.88 13.83
N LEU A 607 -20.31 2.78 14.20
CA LEU A 607 -19.66 1.53 14.53
C LEU A 607 -19.73 0.60 13.33
N LEU A 608 -18.57 0.19 12.82
CA LEU A 608 -18.41 -0.89 11.84
C LEU A 608 -17.88 -2.12 12.56
N VAL A 609 -18.48 -3.26 12.32
CA VAL A 609 -18.05 -4.56 12.85
C VAL A 609 -17.98 -5.55 11.69
N ASN A 610 -16.83 -6.18 11.52
CA ASN A 610 -16.62 -7.27 10.58
C ASN A 610 -16.30 -8.54 11.34
N LEU A 611 -16.79 -9.69 10.87
CA LEU A 611 -16.48 -11.00 11.43
C LEU A 611 -15.75 -11.82 10.37
N ARG A 612 -14.78 -12.61 10.81
CA ARG A 612 -13.99 -13.49 9.96
C ARG A 612 -13.96 -14.88 10.60
N SER A 613 -14.04 -15.91 9.77
CA SER A 613 -13.79 -17.27 10.23
C SER A 613 -13.08 -18.09 9.16
N SER A 614 -12.31 -19.06 9.58
CA SER A 614 -11.69 -20.03 8.70
C SER A 614 -11.62 -21.41 9.35
N TRP A 615 -11.71 -22.42 8.50
CA TRP A 615 -11.57 -23.82 8.86
C TRP A 615 -10.56 -24.48 7.91
N ARG A 616 -9.46 -24.99 8.45
CA ARG A 616 -8.47 -25.78 7.72
C ARG A 616 -8.99 -27.19 7.53
N VAL A 617 -9.62 -27.41 6.36
CA VAL A 617 -10.21 -28.70 5.98
C VAL A 617 -9.14 -29.77 5.75
N SER A 618 -8.00 -29.37 5.19
CA SER A 618 -6.80 -30.20 5.02
C SER A 618 -5.54 -29.32 5.15
N PRO A 619 -4.32 -29.92 5.17
CA PRO A 619 -3.09 -29.13 5.19
C PRO A 619 -2.97 -28.08 4.07
N GLU A 620 -3.63 -28.30 2.94
CA GLU A 620 -3.57 -27.44 1.75
C GLU A 620 -4.85 -26.63 1.52
N LEU A 621 -6.00 -27.05 2.09
CA LEU A 621 -7.31 -26.46 1.82
C LEU A 621 -7.89 -25.80 3.05
N THR A 622 -8.26 -24.53 2.93
CA THR A 622 -8.95 -23.76 3.97
C THR A 622 -10.26 -23.21 3.45
N ALA A 623 -11.35 -23.43 4.17
CA ALA A 623 -12.65 -22.81 3.94
C ALA A 623 -12.77 -21.52 4.76
N HIS A 624 -13.52 -20.54 4.26
CA HIS A 624 -13.70 -19.22 4.86
C HIS A 624 -15.18 -18.83 4.89
N ALA A 625 -15.59 -18.14 5.95
CA ALA A 625 -16.90 -17.50 6.03
C ALA A 625 -16.74 -16.17 6.78
N ASP A 626 -17.06 -15.08 6.10
CA ASP A 626 -16.83 -13.73 6.59
C ASP A 626 -18.12 -12.89 6.48
N VAL A 627 -18.30 -11.96 7.41
CA VAL A 627 -19.40 -10.99 7.40
C VAL A 627 -18.81 -9.60 7.48
N TYR A 628 -18.95 -8.84 6.42
CA TYR A 628 -18.62 -7.42 6.41
C TYR A 628 -19.83 -6.60 6.86
N ASN A 629 -19.57 -5.54 7.65
CA ASN A 629 -20.57 -4.59 8.16
C ASN A 629 -21.78 -5.30 8.83
N LEU A 630 -21.51 -6.12 9.84
CA LEU A 630 -22.50 -6.90 10.57
C LEU A 630 -23.73 -6.06 11.00
N GLY A 631 -23.50 -4.83 11.45
CA GLY A 631 -24.53 -3.90 11.90
C GLY A 631 -25.34 -3.26 10.77
N ASN A 632 -24.99 -3.49 9.52
CA ASN A 632 -25.59 -2.84 8.33
C ASN A 632 -25.68 -1.31 8.46
N ARG A 633 -24.63 -0.67 8.99
CA ARG A 633 -24.57 0.76 9.23
C ARG A 633 -23.93 1.50 8.05
N SER A 634 -24.48 2.65 7.69
CA SER A 634 -23.82 3.57 6.78
C SER A 634 -22.78 4.39 7.56
N ASN A 635 -21.50 4.24 7.21
CA ASN A 635 -20.39 5.02 7.75
C ASN A 635 -19.74 5.84 6.62
N ALA A 636 -20.54 6.68 5.97
CA ALA A 636 -20.15 7.42 4.78
C ALA A 636 -18.87 8.24 5.00
N SER A 637 -17.89 8.06 4.13
CA SER A 637 -16.63 8.82 4.14
C SER A 637 -16.71 10.11 3.31
N TRP A 638 -17.67 10.16 2.40
CA TRP A 638 -18.00 11.31 1.53
C TRP A 638 -19.49 11.62 1.58
N ARG A 639 -19.83 12.87 1.43
CA ARG A 639 -21.23 13.24 1.23
C ARG A 639 -21.77 12.64 -0.06
N TYR A 640 -23.02 12.26 -0.05
CA TYR A 640 -23.76 11.65 -1.15
C TYR A 640 -23.36 10.22 -1.52
N TYR A 641 -22.31 9.63 -0.95
CA TYR A 641 -21.89 8.28 -1.28
C TYR A 641 -22.28 7.29 -0.18
N ASN A 642 -23.02 6.29 -0.59
CA ASN A 642 -23.36 5.14 0.26
C ASN A 642 -22.11 4.28 0.50
N GLN A 643 -22.11 3.51 1.57
CA GLN A 643 -21.03 2.58 1.90
C GLN A 643 -21.53 1.15 1.77
N GLN A 644 -20.59 0.22 1.63
CA GLN A 644 -20.89 -1.20 1.50
C GLN A 644 -21.83 -1.67 2.62
N PRO A 645 -23.04 -2.15 2.27
CA PRO A 645 -23.96 -2.71 3.25
C PRO A 645 -23.46 -4.06 3.76
N ARG A 646 -24.17 -4.65 4.73
CA ARG A 646 -23.82 -5.98 5.23
C ARG A 646 -23.71 -6.98 4.09
N THR A 647 -22.54 -7.64 4.02
CA THR A 647 -22.21 -8.60 2.98
C THR A 647 -21.64 -9.86 3.62
N VAL A 648 -22.22 -11.00 3.33
CA VAL A 648 -21.72 -12.32 3.73
C VAL A 648 -20.90 -12.88 2.57
N MET A 649 -19.74 -13.44 2.86
CA MET A 649 -18.84 -14.03 1.88
C MET A 649 -18.43 -15.43 2.33
N LEU A 650 -18.41 -16.36 1.39
CA LEU A 650 -17.90 -17.71 1.56
C LEU A 650 -16.78 -17.96 0.57
N GLY A 651 -15.75 -18.67 0.96
CA GLY A 651 -14.62 -18.92 0.09
C GLY A 651 -13.82 -20.15 0.46
N VAL A 652 -12.98 -20.54 -0.48
CA VAL A 652 -11.98 -21.60 -0.26
C VAL A 652 -10.64 -21.12 -0.79
N SER A 653 -9.56 -21.44 -0.08
CA SER A 653 -8.19 -21.21 -0.53
C SER A 653 -7.41 -22.53 -0.54
N TYR A 654 -6.64 -22.74 -1.61
CA TYR A 654 -5.73 -23.86 -1.79
C TYR A 654 -4.30 -23.34 -1.81
N SER A 655 -3.48 -23.84 -0.91
CA SER A 655 -2.07 -23.46 -0.78
C SER A 655 -1.22 -24.68 -0.41
N PRO A 656 -0.67 -25.41 -1.40
CA PRO A 656 0.17 -26.57 -1.14
C PRO A 656 1.47 -26.15 -0.44
N ARG A 657 2.06 -27.05 0.36
CA ARG A 657 3.30 -26.87 1.12
C ARG A 657 4.56 -26.97 0.28
#